data_71d96823c9670b2ead3f1694beafc150
#
_entry.id   71d96823c9670b2ead3f1694beafc150
#
_cell.length_a   1.000
_cell.length_b   1.000
_cell.length_c   1.000
_cell.angle_alpha   90.00
_cell.angle_beta   90.00
_cell.angle_gamma   90.00
#
_symmetry.space_group_name_H-M   'P 1'
#
loop_
_entity.id
_entity.type
_entity.pdbx_description
1 polymer ?
#
loop_
_entity_poly.entity_id
_entity_poly.type
_entity_poly.pdbx_seq_one_letter_code
_entity_poly.pdbx_strand_id
1 'polypeptide(L)'
;MLIRELLPELDDEQFQQLVSDVSDVSLLDRLDTTSDSPPVGRPSAPVPSALGPTAEPAMFYTLFAWLFESEYKRVVQAVRASHYVDKEHFPNIVGGLLDEFTVRLANFYIRPLVAHIKKVSSEGLLQGDTPEERYIDYCRRWPKDFMDGFYTSYPLLRRVHSIIVHQFHAIVAELFERIQAQESGIRELLGAQNAEPLTLESLTMAGDYHNGGRTGCLLVFSQGTVAYKPRSVDGERAFYRIVQKLAEQGAPRMRAARVVQGEDYGFMEFIEREDVDFTAEKFLESSGQLSALFYALLGKDMHEENLIPTSEGAVPIDLETILHCSHLLNDGKADIPDNSALLHKERGICTSALLPTRLVRKDPSKGYVDIGFIRGEQGANPFKGTVIEQPFRDDAIVRSVRYSDLGGPQQGTDPDTHTLEKRRATEVARARGFVRGFEQMYRWVCEHRDAMQELVRSECAALTLRAVLQPTMQYEQLVRMLGSPEALSSKSVFATVALRTAAFDDDRSLELVLAEVESLWQLDIPFFKHRADRTAIMTPDGQEVGLGIKTSALEETLNHISHMDEDDLDEQLNQIWSAFISPYPANTLADEPADIRQGRGGEREERELSTAIADRLAATVHSGTAPEDPWTWVSPVPSSQQHHHGIWNTDVLQTDLYGGSVGIALALAQAAHVLGHQEYAETAHRVFDPLAETILSGEKSLKLPEYIRDMAFAGEPGIAFTLAGGARYLGDTRLKDAALELGNQVAARIAKVEHPTPGYLSGHVGAATLLLGHELATDRQAPLAVLDRHAQDIIAGRIDDAWWAQSGFATGMSSSIFALSRWSQDMPSPERARQAVATLLNRLDELDNGEYWQMRVPIGESAHDGTWCHGSAGVALALAAVHCWLPELSNRASLDRAVRRSLQEGTKRNFTSCHGALGTLDVLEWVVSHVPDVSNAEAVHDAVKNGYNVSLLRETLNDKSVRYSLTPSLMVGTSGVLSWLTRRAGDTRLYTPIVPDSAEAH
;
A
#
# COMPACT_ATOMS: atom_id res chain seq x y z
N MET A 1 29.96 6.52 -13.91
CA MET A 1 30.01 5.72 -12.69
C MET A 1 29.12 6.32 -11.61
N LEU A 2 29.33 7.57 -11.18
CA LEU A 2 28.49 8.21 -10.14
C LEU A 2 26.98 8.28 -10.51
N ILE A 3 26.65 8.56 -11.78
CA ILE A 3 25.26 8.67 -12.24
C ILE A 3 24.58 7.29 -12.19
N ARG A 4 25.27 6.22 -12.55
CA ARG A 4 24.74 4.84 -12.46
C ARG A 4 24.44 4.43 -11.00
N GLU A 5 25.28 4.84 -10.06
CA GLU A 5 25.07 4.58 -8.62
C GLU A 5 23.87 5.35 -8.04
N LEU A 6 23.45 6.46 -8.68
CA LEU A 6 22.29 7.25 -8.28
C LEU A 6 20.96 6.75 -8.89
N LEU A 7 21.02 5.85 -9.86
CA LEU A 7 19.86 5.24 -10.54
C LEU A 7 19.94 3.71 -10.45
N PRO A 8 19.97 3.13 -9.26
CA PRO A 8 20.12 1.68 -9.06
C PRO A 8 18.89 0.89 -9.54
N GLU A 9 17.74 1.54 -9.72
CA GLU A 9 16.49 0.95 -10.15
C GLU A 9 16.47 0.56 -11.63
N LEU A 10 17.26 1.24 -12.46
CA LEU A 10 17.34 0.94 -13.91
C LEU A 10 18.31 -0.23 -14.15
N ASP A 11 17.97 -1.10 -15.10
CA ASP A 11 18.93 -2.06 -15.63
C ASP A 11 19.99 -1.38 -16.54
N ASP A 12 20.95 -2.14 -17.05
CA ASP A 12 22.04 -1.56 -17.85
C ASP A 12 21.55 -1.07 -19.22
N GLU A 13 20.54 -1.71 -19.81
CA GLU A 13 19.98 -1.33 -21.10
C GLU A 13 19.14 -0.05 -20.96
N GLN A 14 18.26 -0.02 -20.01
CA GLN A 14 17.45 1.16 -19.67
C GLN A 14 18.34 2.37 -19.33
N PHE A 15 19.40 2.14 -18.53
CA PHE A 15 20.34 3.20 -18.20
C PHE A 15 21.10 3.74 -19.43
N GLN A 16 21.56 2.87 -20.34
CA GLN A 16 22.25 3.29 -21.57
C GLN A 16 21.29 4.03 -22.51
N GLN A 17 20.05 3.60 -22.61
CA GLN A 17 19.02 4.28 -23.39
C GLN A 17 18.77 5.69 -22.83
N LEU A 18 18.52 5.82 -21.53
CA LEU A 18 18.33 7.11 -20.86
C LEU A 18 19.53 8.05 -21.08
N VAL A 19 20.76 7.54 -20.96
CA VAL A 19 21.99 8.35 -21.19
C VAL A 19 22.07 8.81 -22.64
N SER A 20 21.71 7.97 -23.61
CA SER A 20 21.63 8.33 -25.02
C SER A 20 20.62 9.45 -25.25
N ASP A 21 19.40 9.25 -24.78
CA ASP A 21 18.28 10.18 -24.99
C ASP A 21 18.54 11.54 -24.35
N VAL A 22 19.10 11.56 -23.13
CA VAL A 22 19.42 12.79 -22.39
C VAL A 22 20.62 13.52 -23.00
N SER A 23 21.62 12.82 -23.57
CA SER A 23 22.78 13.45 -24.21
C SER A 23 22.40 14.22 -25.47
N ASP A 24 21.39 13.73 -26.21
CA ASP A 24 20.91 14.38 -27.44
C ASP A 24 20.17 15.72 -27.15
N VAL A 25 19.66 15.92 -25.92
CA VAL A 25 18.87 17.11 -25.57
C VAL A 25 19.68 18.23 -24.90
N SER A 26 20.99 18.05 -24.72
CA SER A 26 21.89 19.05 -24.05
C SER A 26 21.35 19.51 -22.69
N LEU A 27 20.82 18.56 -21.89
CA LEU A 27 20.08 18.81 -20.66
C LEU A 27 20.89 19.65 -19.65
N LEU A 28 22.20 19.40 -19.53
CA LEU A 28 23.10 20.14 -18.64
C LEU A 28 23.31 21.62 -19.09
N ASP A 29 23.19 21.90 -20.38
CA ASP A 29 23.31 23.27 -20.91
C ASP A 29 22.10 24.13 -20.53
N ARG A 30 20.93 23.53 -20.41
CA ARG A 30 19.72 24.22 -19.94
C ARG A 30 19.83 24.70 -18.49
N LEU A 31 20.68 24.08 -17.67
CA LEU A 31 20.98 24.53 -16.30
C LEU A 31 21.91 25.75 -16.23
N ASP A 32 22.53 26.15 -17.35
CA ASP A 32 23.47 27.27 -17.38
C ASP A 32 22.86 28.65 -17.70
N THR A 33 21.58 28.72 -18.04
CA THR A 33 20.96 29.91 -18.63
C THR A 33 20.63 31.03 -17.65
N THR A 34 20.98 30.96 -16.38
CA THR A 34 20.75 32.03 -15.42
C THR A 34 22.01 32.37 -14.65
N SER A 35 22.72 33.38 -15.12
CA SER A 35 23.80 34.03 -14.41
C SER A 35 23.21 35.10 -13.47
N ASP A 36 22.81 34.77 -12.28
CA ASP A 36 22.30 35.80 -11.38
C ASP A 36 23.25 36.00 -10.21
N SER A 37 23.62 37.24 -10.04
CA SER A 37 24.44 37.73 -8.93
C SER A 37 23.66 37.55 -7.62
N PRO A 38 24.31 37.18 -6.52
CA PRO A 38 23.65 37.15 -5.22
C PRO A 38 23.14 38.55 -4.85
N PRO A 39 22.09 38.65 -4.03
CA PRO A 39 21.64 39.92 -3.52
C PRO A 39 22.79 40.64 -2.80
N VAL A 40 23.20 41.77 -3.33
CA VAL A 40 24.27 42.62 -2.75
C VAL A 40 23.57 43.74 -1.97
N GLY A 41 23.43 43.58 -0.66
CA GLY A 41 22.92 44.60 0.22
C GLY A 41 23.29 44.35 1.68
N ARG A 42 23.70 45.37 2.40
CA ARG A 42 23.85 45.32 3.86
C ARG A 42 22.51 45.57 4.53
N PRO A 43 22.08 44.80 5.53
CA PRO A 43 20.83 45.08 6.24
C PRO A 43 20.91 46.46 6.91
N SER A 44 19.95 47.30 6.61
CA SER A 44 19.82 48.63 7.18
C SER A 44 18.59 48.80 8.07
N ALA A 45 17.74 47.79 8.18
CA ALA A 45 16.55 47.87 8.99
C ALA A 45 16.43 46.68 10.01
N PRO A 46 15.82 46.92 11.18
CA PRO A 46 15.54 45.81 12.09
C PRO A 46 14.48 44.89 11.48
N VAL A 47 14.74 43.59 11.55
CA VAL A 47 13.82 42.54 11.11
C VAL A 47 12.55 42.55 11.98
N PRO A 48 11.35 42.46 11.40
CA PRO A 48 10.12 42.41 12.18
C PRO A 48 10.14 41.21 13.16
N SER A 49 9.75 41.43 14.41
CA SER A 49 9.67 40.41 15.45
C SER A 49 8.51 39.43 15.31
N ALA A 50 7.88 39.37 14.13
CA ALA A 50 6.65 38.59 13.89
C ALA A 50 6.87 37.12 13.52
N LEU A 51 8.11 36.67 13.36
CA LEU A 51 8.38 35.25 13.11
C LEU A 51 8.35 34.48 14.43
N GLY A 52 7.20 33.88 14.74
CA GLY A 52 7.04 32.98 15.88
C GLY A 52 7.93 31.73 15.77
N PRO A 53 8.30 31.08 16.88
CA PRO A 53 9.20 29.96 16.87
C PRO A 53 8.49 28.67 16.39
N THR A 54 8.44 28.42 15.09
CA THR A 54 8.32 27.06 14.58
C THR A 54 9.73 26.48 14.43
N ALA A 55 9.98 25.31 14.96
CA ALA A 55 11.31 24.84 15.43
C ALA A 55 12.44 24.73 14.41
N GLU A 56 12.20 24.70 13.10
CA GLU A 56 13.26 24.55 12.10
C GLU A 56 13.72 25.85 11.39
N PRO A 57 12.85 26.78 11.01
CA PRO A 57 13.28 28.05 10.42
C PRO A 57 14.03 28.97 11.39
N ALA A 58 13.91 28.75 12.70
CA ALA A 58 14.58 29.59 13.69
C ALA A 58 16.12 29.47 13.66
N MET A 59 16.65 28.32 13.25
CA MET A 59 18.09 28.20 13.03
C MET A 59 18.50 29.01 11.82
N PHE A 60 19.57 29.80 11.94
CA PHE A 60 20.07 30.73 10.91
C PHE A 60 19.12 31.89 10.56
N TYR A 61 18.15 32.18 11.43
CA TYR A 61 17.20 33.27 11.24
C TYR A 61 17.85 34.60 10.82
N THR A 62 18.96 34.97 11.45
CA THR A 62 19.68 36.22 11.11
C THR A 62 20.24 36.21 9.69
N LEU A 63 20.59 35.03 9.15
CA LEU A 63 21.04 34.89 7.76
C LEU A 63 19.86 35.02 6.80
N PHE A 64 18.74 34.39 7.12
CA PHE A 64 17.52 34.54 6.31
C PHE A 64 17.04 35.99 6.25
N ALA A 65 17.05 36.68 7.40
CA ALA A 65 16.70 38.09 7.46
C ALA A 65 17.58 38.94 6.54
N TRP A 66 18.87 38.66 6.47
CA TRP A 66 19.79 39.34 5.55
C TRP A 66 19.48 39.02 4.07
N LEU A 67 19.18 37.73 3.76
CA LEU A 67 18.82 37.30 2.41
C LEU A 67 17.52 37.93 1.93
N PHE A 68 16.63 38.36 2.83
CA PHE A 68 15.30 38.90 2.52
C PHE A 68 15.24 40.42 2.38
N GLU A 69 16.27 41.17 2.69
CA GLU A 69 16.14 42.64 2.79
C GLU A 69 15.61 43.28 1.52
N SER A 70 16.10 42.84 0.34
CA SER A 70 15.59 43.32 -0.95
C SER A 70 14.14 42.91 -1.20
N GLU A 71 13.79 41.67 -0.83
CA GLU A 71 12.49 41.10 -1.07
C GLU A 71 11.44 41.69 -0.13
N TYR A 72 11.80 41.92 1.11
CA TYR A 72 10.95 42.66 2.06
C TYR A 72 10.46 44.01 1.49
N LYS A 73 11.36 44.78 0.91
CA LYS A 73 11.00 46.08 0.32
C LYS A 73 9.99 45.96 -0.81
N ARG A 74 10.12 44.92 -1.67
CA ARG A 74 9.19 44.66 -2.78
C ARG A 74 7.82 44.19 -2.28
N VAL A 75 7.80 43.25 -1.31
CA VAL A 75 6.56 42.80 -0.69
C VAL A 75 5.82 43.97 -0.03
N VAL A 76 6.53 44.74 0.77
CA VAL A 76 5.98 45.96 1.40
C VAL A 76 5.36 46.93 0.35
N GLN A 77 6.02 47.10 -0.79
CA GLN A 77 5.52 47.92 -1.88
C GLN A 77 4.26 47.33 -2.52
N ALA A 78 4.24 46.02 -2.80
CA ALA A 78 3.09 45.34 -3.38
C ALA A 78 1.87 45.39 -2.44
N VAL A 79 2.06 45.07 -1.15
CA VAL A 79 0.99 45.13 -0.16
C VAL A 79 0.44 46.56 0.06
N ARG A 80 1.32 47.56 0.06
CA ARG A 80 0.90 48.97 0.16
C ARG A 80 0.13 49.49 -1.07
N ALA A 81 0.38 48.90 -2.24
CA ALA A 81 -0.36 49.27 -3.44
C ALA A 81 -1.79 48.69 -3.45
N SER A 82 -2.06 47.66 -2.64
CA SER A 82 -3.38 47.05 -2.52
C SER A 82 -4.33 47.90 -1.66
N HIS A 83 -5.56 48.13 -2.14
CA HIS A 83 -6.59 48.84 -1.39
C HIS A 83 -7.36 47.92 -0.42
N TYR A 84 -7.05 46.62 -0.44
CA TYR A 84 -7.66 45.65 0.49
C TYR A 84 -6.96 45.57 1.84
N VAL A 85 -5.79 46.20 2.02
CA VAL A 85 -4.98 46.13 3.24
C VAL A 85 -4.92 47.50 3.89
N ASP A 86 -5.45 47.60 5.11
CA ASP A 86 -5.36 48.81 5.91
C ASP A 86 -4.05 48.87 6.74
N LYS A 87 -3.90 49.93 7.53
CA LYS A 87 -2.69 50.15 8.34
C LYS A 87 -2.57 49.18 9.50
N GLU A 88 -3.70 48.73 10.03
CA GLU A 88 -3.76 47.84 11.20
C GLU A 88 -3.30 46.41 10.84
N HIS A 89 -3.79 45.89 9.71
CA HIS A 89 -3.53 44.52 9.26
C HIS A 89 -2.28 44.39 8.37
N PHE A 90 -1.71 45.52 7.91
CA PHE A 90 -0.51 45.54 7.09
C PHE A 90 0.65 44.67 7.62
N PRO A 91 1.00 44.71 8.95
CA PRO A 91 2.07 43.85 9.48
C PRO A 91 1.77 42.36 9.38
N ASN A 92 0.52 41.96 9.57
CA ASN A 92 0.08 40.55 9.51
C ASN A 92 0.19 40.00 8.09
N ILE A 93 -0.24 40.78 7.09
CA ILE A 93 -0.17 40.40 5.68
C ILE A 93 1.29 40.27 5.23
N VAL A 94 2.11 41.25 5.54
CA VAL A 94 3.55 41.21 5.18
C VAL A 94 4.24 40.06 5.92
N GLY A 95 3.90 39.84 7.21
CA GLY A 95 4.42 38.74 8.01
C GLY A 95 4.09 37.37 7.40
N GLY A 96 2.82 37.10 7.09
CA GLY A 96 2.39 35.85 6.50
C GLY A 96 3.06 35.54 5.16
N LEU A 97 3.21 36.53 4.29
CA LEU A 97 3.93 36.40 3.01
C LEU A 97 5.43 36.07 3.21
N LEU A 98 6.06 36.72 4.18
CA LEU A 98 7.49 36.50 4.46
C LEU A 98 7.75 35.20 5.19
N ASP A 99 6.83 34.76 6.04
CA ASP A 99 6.94 33.48 6.73
C ASP A 99 6.98 32.34 5.69
N GLU A 100 6.08 32.35 4.71
CA GLU A 100 6.05 31.36 3.65
C GLU A 100 7.33 31.38 2.80
N PHE A 101 7.76 32.57 2.40
CA PHE A 101 9.02 32.72 1.67
C PHE A 101 10.22 32.19 2.45
N THR A 102 10.23 32.41 3.78
CA THR A 102 11.27 31.92 4.69
C THR A 102 11.28 30.40 4.74
N VAL A 103 10.13 29.77 4.94
CA VAL A 103 9.99 28.30 4.99
C VAL A 103 10.50 27.68 3.69
N ARG A 104 10.08 28.20 2.56
CA ARG A 104 10.49 27.72 1.25
C ARG A 104 12.02 27.81 1.02
N LEU A 105 12.64 28.93 1.39
CA LEU A 105 14.11 29.05 1.33
C LEU A 105 14.82 28.14 2.32
N ALA A 106 14.31 28.04 3.54
CA ALA A 106 14.89 27.22 4.58
C ALA A 106 15.04 25.74 4.15
N ASN A 107 14.07 25.20 3.41
CA ASN A 107 14.11 23.84 2.86
C ASN A 107 15.37 23.57 2.01
N PHE A 108 15.93 24.59 1.37
CA PHE A 108 17.14 24.45 0.54
C PHE A 108 18.41 24.95 1.23
N TYR A 109 18.31 25.86 2.19
CA TYR A 109 19.49 26.49 2.81
C TYR A 109 19.96 25.81 4.08
N ILE A 110 19.08 25.23 4.90
CA ILE A 110 19.44 24.73 6.24
C ILE A 110 20.48 23.63 6.15
N ARG A 111 20.30 22.64 5.31
CA ARG A 111 21.25 21.52 5.18
C ARG A 111 22.64 21.97 4.70
N PRO A 112 22.76 22.76 3.63
CA PRO A 112 24.03 23.35 3.23
C PRO A 112 24.67 24.25 4.31
N LEU A 113 23.90 25.05 5.04
CA LEU A 113 24.42 25.90 6.12
C LEU A 113 24.96 25.06 7.27
N VAL A 114 24.27 24.00 7.69
CA VAL A 114 24.74 23.05 8.71
C VAL A 114 26.02 22.34 8.25
N ALA A 115 26.10 21.93 7.00
CA ALA A 115 27.31 21.30 6.46
C ALA A 115 28.48 22.31 6.39
N HIS A 116 28.21 23.56 6.00
CA HIS A 116 29.22 24.59 5.85
C HIS A 116 29.76 25.10 7.20
N ILE A 117 28.89 25.32 8.21
CA ILE A 117 29.35 25.73 9.55
C ILE A 117 30.25 24.67 10.17
N LYS A 118 29.92 23.37 9.99
CA LYS A 118 30.82 22.28 10.44
C LYS A 118 32.18 22.33 9.77
N LYS A 119 32.21 22.56 8.46
CA LYS A 119 33.46 22.70 7.71
C LYS A 119 34.31 23.87 8.27
N VAL A 120 33.72 25.06 8.37
CA VAL A 120 34.38 26.27 8.86
C VAL A 120 34.83 26.10 10.32
N SER A 121 34.06 25.43 11.15
CA SER A 121 34.44 25.08 12.53
C SER A 121 35.61 24.10 12.58
N SER A 122 35.61 23.06 11.74
CA SER A 122 36.68 22.08 11.67
C SER A 122 38.02 22.69 11.18
N GLU A 123 37.94 23.75 10.40
CA GLU A 123 39.09 24.54 9.93
C GLU A 123 39.60 25.55 10.99
N GLY A 124 38.95 25.62 12.16
CA GLY A 124 39.31 26.49 13.27
C GLY A 124 39.09 27.98 13.00
N LEU A 125 38.20 28.34 12.07
CA LEU A 125 37.97 29.71 11.66
C LEU A 125 36.95 30.46 12.51
N LEU A 126 36.20 29.76 13.37
CA LEU A 126 35.17 30.33 14.24
C LEU A 126 35.75 30.73 15.60
N GLN A 127 35.24 31.78 16.19
CA GLN A 127 35.61 32.29 17.51
C GLN A 127 34.51 31.92 18.53
N GLY A 128 34.97 31.53 19.73
CA GLY A 128 34.09 31.13 20.85
C GLY A 128 34.56 29.85 21.52
N ASP A 129 34.39 29.79 22.84
CA ASP A 129 34.79 28.64 23.66
C ASP A 129 33.74 27.51 23.59
N THR A 130 32.46 27.85 23.34
CA THR A 130 31.34 26.89 23.24
C THR A 130 30.86 26.73 21.81
N PRO A 131 30.20 25.63 21.48
CA PRO A 131 29.56 25.43 20.18
C PRO A 131 28.52 26.49 19.85
N GLU A 132 27.78 27.00 20.83
CA GLU A 132 26.78 28.06 20.71
C GLU A 132 27.45 29.40 20.35
N GLU A 133 28.57 29.75 21.01
CA GLU A 133 29.32 30.95 20.71
C GLU A 133 29.87 30.92 19.27
N ARG A 134 30.40 29.79 18.84
CA ARG A 134 30.89 29.61 17.47
C ARG A 134 29.76 29.69 16.44
N TYR A 135 28.58 29.20 16.76
CA TYR A 135 27.40 29.37 15.91
C TYR A 135 27.02 30.86 15.76
N ILE A 136 27.03 31.61 16.87
CA ILE A 136 26.76 33.06 16.86
C ILE A 136 27.82 33.80 16.05
N ASP A 137 29.11 33.46 16.22
CA ASP A 137 30.21 34.04 15.45
C ASP A 137 30.05 33.75 13.94
N TYR A 138 29.71 32.51 13.57
CA TYR A 138 29.41 32.15 12.17
C TYR A 138 28.29 33.02 11.58
N CYS A 139 27.14 33.08 12.23
CA CYS A 139 26.01 33.86 11.76
C CYS A 139 26.35 35.35 11.61
N ARG A 140 27.11 35.93 12.55
CA ARG A 140 27.50 37.33 12.49
C ARG A 140 28.47 37.64 11.35
N ARG A 141 29.39 36.75 11.08
CA ARG A 141 30.45 36.92 10.09
C ARG A 141 30.09 36.42 8.70
N TRP A 142 29.04 35.56 8.61
CA TRP A 142 28.69 34.93 7.34
C TRP A 142 28.60 35.86 6.15
N PRO A 143 27.92 37.03 6.22
CA PRO A 143 27.74 37.91 5.05
C PRO A 143 29.06 38.48 4.51
N LYS A 144 30.11 38.58 5.33
CA LYS A 144 31.39 39.18 4.94
C LYS A 144 32.48 38.16 4.70
N ASP A 145 32.57 37.15 5.57
CA ASP A 145 33.73 36.30 5.63
C ASP A 145 33.46 34.89 5.02
N PHE A 146 32.23 34.41 5.03
CA PHE A 146 31.91 33.04 4.67
C PHE A 146 31.00 32.89 3.45
N MET A 147 30.25 33.91 3.05
CA MET A 147 29.26 33.87 1.96
C MET A 147 29.84 33.40 0.62
N ASP A 148 30.99 33.95 0.24
CA ASP A 148 31.62 33.60 -1.06
C ASP A 148 32.09 32.13 -1.07
N GLY A 149 32.68 31.66 0.03
CA GLY A 149 33.06 30.26 0.23
C GLY A 149 31.86 29.32 0.24
N PHE A 150 30.76 29.75 0.87
CA PHE A 150 29.49 29.02 0.89
C PHE A 150 28.92 28.82 -0.51
N TYR A 151 28.75 29.87 -1.29
CA TYR A 151 28.25 29.76 -2.68
C TYR A 151 29.25 29.13 -3.65
N THR A 152 30.55 29.12 -3.34
CA THR A 152 31.54 28.35 -4.09
C THR A 152 31.36 26.85 -3.82
N SER A 153 31.02 26.47 -2.58
CA SER A 153 30.74 25.08 -2.21
C SER A 153 29.38 24.59 -2.75
N TYR A 154 28.43 25.50 -2.87
CA TYR A 154 27.04 25.18 -3.30
C TYR A 154 26.59 26.12 -4.44
N PRO A 155 27.19 26.03 -5.65
CA PRO A 155 26.93 26.99 -6.74
C PRO A 155 25.50 27.01 -7.22
N LEU A 156 24.77 25.86 -7.17
CA LEU A 156 23.38 25.77 -7.59
C LEU A 156 22.41 26.45 -6.64
N LEU A 157 22.83 26.76 -5.42
CA LEU A 157 21.97 27.45 -4.46
C LEU A 157 21.64 28.89 -4.91
N ARG A 158 22.52 29.53 -5.71
CA ARG A 158 22.21 30.84 -6.33
C ARG A 158 21.02 30.75 -7.29
N ARG A 159 21.01 29.68 -8.13
CA ARG A 159 19.89 29.41 -9.03
C ARG A 159 18.61 29.13 -8.26
N VAL A 160 18.67 28.25 -7.24
CA VAL A 160 17.53 27.93 -6.37
C VAL A 160 16.96 29.19 -5.74
N HIS A 161 17.83 30.07 -5.18
CA HIS A 161 17.42 31.34 -4.61
C HIS A 161 16.71 32.23 -5.63
N SER A 162 17.30 32.39 -6.82
CA SER A 162 16.71 33.23 -7.89
C SER A 162 15.34 32.74 -8.34
N ILE A 163 15.18 31.40 -8.49
CA ILE A 163 13.88 30.80 -8.83
C ILE A 163 12.83 31.11 -7.76
N ILE A 164 13.14 30.85 -6.48
CA ILE A 164 12.20 31.09 -5.37
C ILE A 164 11.80 32.57 -5.29
N VAL A 165 12.76 33.48 -5.41
CA VAL A 165 12.50 34.93 -5.40
C VAL A 165 11.60 35.34 -6.57
N HIS A 166 11.91 34.90 -7.79
CA HIS A 166 11.13 35.24 -8.97
C HIS A 166 9.69 34.73 -8.86
N GLN A 167 9.52 33.47 -8.51
CA GLN A 167 8.21 32.85 -8.32
C GLN A 167 7.40 33.53 -7.21
N PHE A 168 8.03 33.81 -6.07
CA PHE A 168 7.36 34.48 -4.96
C PHE A 168 6.81 35.88 -5.35
N HIS A 169 7.58 36.69 -6.08
CA HIS A 169 7.09 37.97 -6.53
C HIS A 169 5.94 37.87 -7.53
N ALA A 170 6.03 36.91 -8.46
CA ALA A 170 4.95 36.68 -9.42
C ALA A 170 3.66 36.28 -8.70
N ILE A 171 3.76 35.37 -7.73
CA ILE A 171 2.60 34.89 -6.94
C ILE A 171 1.94 36.02 -6.15
N VAL A 172 2.74 36.85 -5.47
CA VAL A 172 2.21 37.98 -4.67
C VAL A 172 1.49 39.00 -5.58
N ALA A 173 2.05 39.32 -6.74
CA ALA A 173 1.40 40.19 -7.68
C ALA A 173 0.09 39.60 -8.24
N GLU A 174 0.14 38.37 -8.71
CA GLU A 174 -1.04 37.62 -9.19
C GLU A 174 -2.15 37.57 -8.14
N LEU A 175 -1.82 37.30 -6.87
CA LEU A 175 -2.82 37.17 -5.82
C LEU A 175 -3.67 38.40 -5.69
N PHE A 176 -3.05 39.61 -5.60
CA PHE A 176 -3.78 40.83 -5.46
C PHE A 176 -4.55 41.24 -6.73
N GLU A 177 -3.99 40.98 -7.91
CA GLU A 177 -4.71 41.19 -9.18
C GLU A 177 -5.94 40.29 -9.28
N ARG A 178 -5.84 39.02 -8.88
CA ARG A 178 -6.93 38.06 -8.94
C ARG A 178 -8.00 38.35 -7.90
N ILE A 179 -7.64 38.80 -6.68
CA ILE A 179 -8.61 39.31 -5.68
C ILE A 179 -9.41 40.47 -6.30
N GLN A 180 -8.74 41.46 -6.93
CA GLN A 180 -9.40 42.57 -7.56
C GLN A 180 -10.32 42.15 -8.71
N ALA A 181 -9.88 41.21 -9.56
CA ALA A 181 -10.65 40.74 -10.69
C ALA A 181 -11.93 39.98 -10.27
N GLN A 182 -11.92 39.35 -9.10
CA GLN A 182 -13.04 38.53 -8.60
C GLN A 182 -13.72 39.15 -7.34
N GLU A 183 -13.53 40.43 -7.07
CA GLU A 183 -14.06 41.05 -5.85
C GLU A 183 -15.56 40.83 -5.66
N SER A 184 -16.37 40.97 -6.72
CA SER A 184 -17.81 40.75 -6.65
C SER A 184 -18.19 39.33 -6.25
N GLY A 185 -17.49 38.32 -6.80
CA GLY A 185 -17.68 36.91 -6.44
C GLY A 185 -17.21 36.59 -5.03
N ILE A 186 -16.08 37.16 -4.60
CA ILE A 186 -15.58 37.04 -3.22
C ILE A 186 -16.61 37.57 -2.23
N ARG A 187 -17.20 38.77 -2.54
CA ARG A 187 -18.29 39.36 -1.72
C ARG A 187 -19.51 38.44 -1.63
N GLU A 188 -19.89 37.80 -2.73
CA GLU A 188 -20.97 36.81 -2.76
C GLU A 188 -20.67 35.61 -1.86
N LEU A 189 -19.46 35.04 -1.94
CA LEU A 189 -19.04 33.94 -1.06
C LEU A 189 -19.12 34.31 0.40
N LEU A 190 -18.69 35.52 0.75
CA LEU A 190 -18.68 36.04 2.11
C LEU A 190 -20.05 36.56 2.59
N GLY A 191 -21.06 36.68 1.72
CA GLY A 191 -22.35 37.32 2.04
C GLY A 191 -22.21 38.80 2.36
N ALA A 192 -21.12 39.46 1.89
CA ALA A 192 -20.80 40.84 2.18
C ALA A 192 -21.63 41.83 1.34
N GLN A 193 -22.08 42.93 1.96
CA GLN A 193 -22.81 43.97 1.25
C GLN A 193 -21.86 44.83 0.40
N ASN A 194 -22.33 45.31 -0.78
CA ASN A 194 -21.51 46.10 -1.69
C ASN A 194 -20.99 47.42 -1.10
N ALA A 195 -21.62 47.94 -0.07
CA ALA A 195 -21.25 49.21 0.57
C ALA A 195 -20.14 49.08 1.63
N GLU A 196 -19.82 47.87 2.07
CA GLU A 196 -18.79 47.60 3.09
C GLU A 196 -17.41 47.45 2.44
N PRO A 197 -16.33 48.07 3.00
CA PRO A 197 -14.99 47.79 2.51
C PRO A 197 -14.61 46.34 2.72
N LEU A 198 -13.98 45.73 1.72
CA LEU A 198 -13.44 44.38 1.84
C LEU A 198 -12.00 44.51 2.35
N THR A 199 -11.78 44.25 3.63
CA THR A 199 -10.47 44.38 4.27
C THR A 199 -9.85 43.04 4.55
N LEU A 200 -8.66 42.81 4.03
CA LEU A 200 -7.86 41.61 4.26
C LEU A 200 -7.11 41.73 5.59
N GLU A 201 -7.40 40.88 6.55
CA GLU A 201 -6.83 40.87 7.91
C GLU A 201 -5.60 40.00 8.05
N SER A 202 -5.63 38.82 7.39
CA SER A 202 -4.50 37.91 7.33
C SER A 202 -4.57 37.00 6.12
N LEU A 203 -3.45 36.38 5.79
CA LEU A 203 -3.35 35.33 4.79
C LEU A 203 -2.39 34.24 5.24
N THR A 204 -2.66 33.01 4.79
CA THR A 204 -1.80 31.84 5.04
C THR A 204 -1.71 31.04 3.76
N MET A 205 -0.51 30.85 3.24
CA MET A 205 -0.27 29.94 2.12
C MET A 205 -0.19 28.50 2.63
N ALA A 206 -0.75 27.55 1.90
CA ALA A 206 -0.79 26.15 2.29
C ALA A 206 -0.89 25.24 1.06
N GLY A 207 -0.20 24.12 1.09
CA GLY A 207 -0.21 23.10 0.06
C GLY A 207 1.08 23.02 -0.75
N ASP A 208 1.06 22.15 -1.75
CA ASP A 208 2.18 21.89 -2.64
C ASP A 208 2.43 23.06 -3.60
N TYR A 209 3.70 23.16 -4.04
CA TYR A 209 4.08 24.16 -5.05
C TYR A 209 4.03 23.57 -6.45
N HIS A 210 3.27 24.22 -7.34
CA HIS A 210 3.09 23.79 -8.72
C HIS A 210 3.23 24.99 -9.67
N ASN A 211 3.53 24.73 -10.91
CA ASN A 211 3.38 25.66 -12.02
C ASN A 211 3.91 27.07 -11.73
N GLY A 212 5.19 27.19 -11.45
CA GLY A 212 5.86 28.44 -11.10
C GLY A 212 5.72 28.84 -9.64
N GLY A 213 5.71 27.85 -8.73
CA GLY A 213 5.68 28.02 -7.29
C GLY A 213 4.32 28.42 -6.72
N ARG A 214 3.24 28.28 -7.48
CA ARG A 214 1.88 28.57 -7.00
C ARG A 214 1.43 27.57 -5.96
N THR A 215 0.80 28.06 -4.91
CA THR A 215 0.23 27.27 -3.82
C THR A 215 -1.11 27.86 -3.37
N GLY A 216 -1.97 27.08 -2.75
CA GLY A 216 -3.23 27.54 -2.18
C GLY A 216 -3.03 28.60 -1.11
N CYS A 217 -4.06 29.45 -0.89
CA CYS A 217 -3.99 30.48 0.13
C CYS A 217 -5.33 30.64 0.84
N LEU A 218 -5.32 30.66 2.16
CA LEU A 218 -6.46 31.10 2.97
C LEU A 218 -6.40 32.61 3.15
N LEU A 219 -7.47 33.29 2.77
CA LEU A 219 -7.61 34.75 2.84
C LEU A 219 -8.66 35.07 3.88
N VAL A 220 -8.26 35.67 4.99
CA VAL A 220 -9.17 36.10 6.06
C VAL A 220 -9.51 37.58 5.84
N PHE A 221 -10.74 37.84 5.46
CA PHE A 221 -11.30 39.19 5.35
C PHE A 221 -12.12 39.51 6.62
N SER A 222 -12.39 40.80 6.86
CA SER A 222 -13.24 41.26 7.98
C SER A 222 -14.64 40.66 7.96
N GLN A 223 -15.12 40.17 6.83
CA GLN A 223 -16.43 39.51 6.64
C GLN A 223 -16.40 37.98 6.72
N GLY A 224 -15.21 37.37 6.75
CA GLY A 224 -15.03 35.90 6.78
C GLY A 224 -13.84 35.43 5.97
N THR A 225 -13.71 34.13 5.81
CA THR A 225 -12.58 33.49 5.14
C THR A 225 -12.98 32.92 3.78
N VAL A 226 -12.09 33.03 2.79
CA VAL A 226 -12.19 32.32 1.51
C VAL A 226 -10.89 31.57 1.21
N ALA A 227 -10.97 30.44 0.54
CA ALA A 227 -9.81 29.74 0.02
C ALA A 227 -9.53 30.16 -1.43
N TYR A 228 -8.31 30.60 -1.68
CA TYR A 228 -7.82 30.87 -3.03
C TYR A 228 -7.14 29.61 -3.57
N LYS A 229 -7.53 29.20 -4.77
CA LYS A 229 -6.94 28.09 -5.52
C LYS A 229 -6.26 28.63 -6.78
N PRO A 230 -4.93 28.52 -6.91
CA PRO A 230 -4.18 29.03 -8.07
C PRO A 230 -4.26 28.07 -9.28
N ARG A 231 -5.31 27.31 -9.38
CA ARG A 231 -5.66 26.36 -10.45
C ARG A 231 -7.14 26.47 -10.80
N SER A 232 -7.53 25.88 -11.94
CA SER A 232 -8.96 25.80 -12.28
C SER A 232 -9.76 25.16 -11.14
N VAL A 233 -10.92 25.71 -10.85
CA VAL A 233 -11.95 25.17 -9.95
C VAL A 233 -13.14 24.61 -10.73
N ASP A 234 -12.90 24.17 -11.96
CA ASP A 234 -13.93 23.57 -12.82
C ASP A 234 -14.56 22.33 -12.18
N GLY A 235 -13.73 21.48 -11.54
CA GLY A 235 -14.22 20.27 -10.86
C GLY A 235 -15.16 20.61 -9.71
N GLU A 236 -14.78 21.56 -8.85
CA GLU A 236 -15.61 22.00 -7.71
C GLU A 236 -16.92 22.64 -8.20
N ARG A 237 -16.86 23.44 -9.25
CA ARG A 237 -18.06 24.06 -9.85
C ARG A 237 -19.00 23.03 -10.43
N ALA A 238 -18.49 22.07 -11.18
CA ALA A 238 -19.29 21.02 -11.79
C ALA A 238 -19.94 20.16 -10.71
N PHE A 239 -19.17 19.77 -9.71
CA PHE A 239 -19.68 18.97 -8.57
C PHE A 239 -20.79 19.71 -7.82
N TYR A 240 -20.60 21.01 -7.52
CA TYR A 240 -21.63 21.81 -6.90
C TYR A 240 -22.96 21.79 -7.70
N ARG A 241 -22.88 21.95 -9.03
CA ARG A 241 -24.06 21.91 -9.89
C ARG A 241 -24.69 20.54 -9.97
N ILE A 242 -23.86 19.49 -10.03
CA ILE A 242 -24.33 18.10 -10.04
C ILE A 242 -25.11 17.83 -8.75
N VAL A 243 -24.55 18.12 -7.58
CA VAL A 243 -25.21 17.89 -6.28
C VAL A 243 -26.55 18.64 -6.19
N GLN A 244 -26.60 19.89 -6.65
CA GLN A 244 -27.87 20.65 -6.68
C GLN A 244 -28.92 19.99 -7.55
N LYS A 245 -28.58 19.64 -8.80
CA LYS A 245 -29.51 19.03 -9.74
C LYS A 245 -29.97 17.64 -9.30
N LEU A 246 -29.08 16.86 -8.66
CA LEU A 246 -29.43 15.57 -8.07
C LEU A 246 -30.45 15.75 -6.93
N ALA A 247 -30.27 16.75 -6.07
CA ALA A 247 -31.24 17.04 -4.99
C ALA A 247 -32.63 17.47 -5.53
N GLU A 248 -32.67 18.21 -6.64
CA GLU A 248 -33.91 18.57 -7.33
C GLU A 248 -34.63 17.34 -7.90
N GLN A 249 -33.89 16.29 -8.25
CA GLN A 249 -34.41 15.03 -8.78
C GLN A 249 -34.73 14.00 -7.68
N GLY A 250 -34.60 14.36 -6.42
CA GLY A 250 -34.94 13.51 -5.28
C GLY A 250 -33.82 12.59 -4.78
N ALA A 251 -32.59 12.79 -5.24
CA ALA A 251 -31.42 12.11 -4.67
C ALA A 251 -31.15 12.53 -3.22
N PRO A 252 -30.40 11.74 -2.44
CA PRO A 252 -29.91 12.15 -1.14
C PRO A 252 -29.23 13.51 -1.19
N ARG A 253 -29.53 14.37 -0.22
CA ARG A 253 -28.94 15.70 -0.17
C ARG A 253 -27.52 15.63 0.34
N MET A 254 -26.60 16.27 -0.38
CA MET A 254 -25.19 16.41 -0.02
C MET A 254 -24.80 17.90 -0.05
N ARG A 255 -23.79 18.28 0.74
CA ARG A 255 -23.24 19.63 0.72
C ARG A 255 -22.04 19.68 -0.22
N ALA A 256 -21.93 20.76 -0.99
CA ALA A 256 -20.77 21.09 -1.82
C ALA A 256 -20.40 22.56 -1.61
N ALA A 257 -19.10 22.87 -1.66
CA ALA A 257 -18.60 24.21 -1.49
C ALA A 257 -18.94 25.09 -2.72
N ARG A 258 -19.34 26.33 -2.48
CA ARG A 258 -19.54 27.33 -3.54
C ARG A 258 -18.18 27.82 -4.03
N VAL A 259 -18.09 28.13 -5.33
CA VAL A 259 -16.86 28.63 -5.94
C VAL A 259 -17.11 29.79 -6.87
N VAL A 260 -16.12 30.66 -6.98
CA VAL A 260 -16.02 31.72 -7.95
C VAL A 260 -14.84 31.44 -8.87
N GLN A 261 -15.10 31.29 -10.14
CA GLN A 261 -14.12 30.87 -11.12
C GLN A 261 -13.49 32.07 -11.85
N GLY A 262 -12.15 32.10 -11.90
CA GLY A 262 -11.35 32.88 -12.85
C GLY A 262 -11.02 32.06 -14.11
N GLU A 263 -10.05 32.49 -14.89
CA GLU A 263 -9.66 31.80 -16.13
C GLU A 263 -8.98 30.44 -15.83
N ASP A 264 -7.96 30.46 -14.98
CA ASP A 264 -7.18 29.27 -14.56
C ASP A 264 -6.94 29.25 -13.04
N TYR A 265 -7.83 29.90 -12.28
CA TYR A 265 -7.80 29.99 -10.82
C TYR A 265 -9.22 30.14 -10.28
N GLY A 266 -9.39 30.08 -8.97
CA GLY A 266 -10.68 30.36 -8.35
C GLY A 266 -10.61 30.69 -6.87
N PHE A 267 -11.76 31.11 -6.35
CA PHE A 267 -11.99 31.30 -4.92
C PHE A 267 -13.12 30.36 -4.50
N MET A 268 -12.97 29.78 -3.33
CA MET A 268 -13.91 28.82 -2.79
C MET A 268 -14.36 29.25 -1.40
N GLU A 269 -15.61 28.97 -1.10
CA GLU A 269 -16.18 29.08 0.24
C GLU A 269 -15.28 28.32 1.24
N PHE A 270 -14.89 28.97 2.32
CA PHE A 270 -14.17 28.30 3.39
C PHE A 270 -15.14 27.43 4.19
N ILE A 271 -14.85 26.13 4.22
CA ILE A 271 -15.63 25.17 5.00
C ILE A 271 -14.95 24.99 6.35
N GLU A 272 -15.64 25.42 7.40
CA GLU A 272 -15.14 25.23 8.74
C GLU A 272 -15.25 23.75 9.16
N ARG A 273 -14.16 23.22 9.71
CA ARG A 273 -14.14 21.85 10.26
C ARG A 273 -14.91 21.82 11.56
N GLU A 274 -15.91 20.96 11.62
CA GLU A 274 -16.67 20.72 12.84
C GLU A 274 -16.16 19.46 13.57
N ASP A 275 -16.32 19.44 14.89
CA ASP A 275 -16.04 18.24 15.69
C ASP A 275 -17.22 17.27 15.55
N VAL A 276 -17.06 16.25 14.72
CA VAL A 276 -18.09 15.25 14.42
C VAL A 276 -17.69 13.89 14.97
N ASP A 277 -18.68 13.13 15.41
CA ASP A 277 -18.49 11.74 15.77
C ASP A 277 -18.44 10.86 14.50
N PHE A 278 -17.24 10.39 14.15
CA PHE A 278 -17.01 9.48 13.02
C PHE A 278 -17.62 8.08 13.21
N THR A 279 -18.27 7.82 14.35
CA THR A 279 -19.05 6.61 14.59
C THR A 279 -20.56 6.85 14.48
N ALA A 280 -20.99 8.12 14.37
CA ALA A 280 -22.40 8.49 14.27
C ALA A 280 -23.01 7.94 12.96
N GLU A 281 -24.10 7.20 13.10
CA GLU A 281 -24.78 6.53 12.00
C GLU A 281 -25.13 7.48 10.85
N LYS A 282 -25.67 8.66 11.16
CA LYS A 282 -26.05 9.66 10.17
C LYS A 282 -24.84 10.20 9.39
N PHE A 283 -23.71 10.42 10.06
CA PHE A 283 -22.48 10.88 9.42
C PHE A 283 -21.90 9.81 8.48
N LEU A 284 -21.90 8.54 8.92
CA LEU A 284 -21.45 7.42 8.12
C LEU A 284 -22.37 7.19 6.91
N GLU A 285 -23.68 7.32 7.08
CA GLU A 285 -24.64 7.21 5.99
C GLU A 285 -24.42 8.30 4.93
N SER A 286 -24.27 9.57 5.35
CA SER A 286 -23.97 10.67 4.41
C SER A 286 -22.62 10.51 3.71
N SER A 287 -21.60 9.99 4.41
CA SER A 287 -20.30 9.67 3.82
C SER A 287 -20.38 8.52 2.81
N GLY A 288 -21.23 7.51 3.09
CA GLY A 288 -21.52 6.44 2.14
C GLY A 288 -22.22 6.94 0.88
N GLN A 289 -23.19 7.85 1.01
CA GLN A 289 -23.87 8.48 -0.14
C GLN A 289 -22.88 9.27 -1.01
N LEU A 290 -22.02 10.06 -0.38
CA LEU A 290 -20.96 10.81 -1.06
C LEU A 290 -19.96 9.88 -1.78
N SER A 291 -19.60 8.80 -1.13
CA SER A 291 -18.70 7.77 -1.68
C SER A 291 -19.28 7.12 -2.94
N ALA A 292 -20.59 6.81 -2.95
CA ALA A 292 -21.25 6.26 -4.13
C ALA A 292 -21.30 7.26 -5.29
N LEU A 293 -21.45 8.56 -5.02
CA LEU A 293 -21.35 9.59 -6.05
C LEU A 293 -19.92 9.70 -6.59
N PHE A 294 -18.90 9.67 -5.76
CA PHE A 294 -17.51 9.63 -6.22
C PHE A 294 -17.19 8.36 -7.01
N TYR A 295 -17.76 7.23 -6.61
CA TYR A 295 -17.63 5.99 -7.37
C TYR A 295 -18.22 6.17 -8.79
N ALA A 296 -19.44 6.69 -8.91
CA ALA A 296 -20.06 6.95 -10.20
C ALA A 296 -19.29 7.96 -11.07
N LEU A 297 -18.61 8.93 -10.45
CA LEU A 297 -17.80 9.96 -11.10
C LEU A 297 -16.32 9.58 -11.24
N LEU A 298 -15.91 8.36 -10.89
CA LEU A 298 -14.50 7.93 -10.86
C LEU A 298 -13.57 8.90 -10.11
N GLY A 299 -14.06 9.47 -8.99
CA GLY A 299 -13.32 10.43 -8.18
C GLY A 299 -12.22 9.76 -7.37
N LYS A 300 -11.04 10.35 -7.37
CA LYS A 300 -9.85 9.89 -6.64
C LYS A 300 -9.39 10.93 -5.64
N ASP A 301 -8.43 10.54 -4.79
CA ASP A 301 -7.73 11.44 -3.87
C ASP A 301 -8.64 12.09 -2.81
N MET A 302 -9.71 11.41 -2.40
CA MET A 302 -10.68 11.87 -1.40
C MET A 302 -10.23 11.53 0.02
N HIS A 303 -8.99 11.86 0.35
CA HIS A 303 -8.42 11.62 1.67
C HIS A 303 -8.76 12.74 2.68
N GLU A 304 -8.26 12.63 3.91
CA GLU A 304 -8.60 13.50 5.02
C GLU A 304 -8.31 15.00 4.84
N GLU A 305 -7.36 15.33 3.96
CA GLU A 305 -7.00 16.72 3.67
C GLU A 305 -7.92 17.35 2.62
N ASN A 306 -8.58 16.51 1.80
CA ASN A 306 -9.44 16.94 0.69
C ASN A 306 -10.94 16.91 1.04
N LEU A 307 -11.29 16.43 2.24
CA LEU A 307 -12.66 16.37 2.77
C LEU A 307 -12.74 17.02 4.15
N ILE A 308 -13.67 17.92 4.32
CA ILE A 308 -13.92 18.58 5.61
C ILE A 308 -15.17 17.98 6.27
N PRO A 309 -15.06 17.41 7.50
CA PRO A 309 -16.22 16.92 8.25
C PRO A 309 -17.06 18.08 8.77
N THR A 310 -18.37 17.98 8.56
CA THR A 310 -19.38 18.91 9.09
C THR A 310 -20.58 18.12 9.64
N SER A 311 -21.43 18.76 10.43
CA SER A 311 -22.68 18.16 10.95
C SER A 311 -23.68 17.75 9.86
N GLU A 312 -23.54 18.31 8.65
CA GLU A 312 -24.35 17.95 7.48
C GLU A 312 -23.73 16.81 6.64
N GLY A 313 -22.51 16.37 6.97
CA GLY A 313 -21.73 15.36 6.26
C GLY A 313 -20.36 15.85 5.84
N ALA A 314 -19.64 15.03 5.09
CA ALA A 314 -18.34 15.38 4.52
C ALA A 314 -18.50 16.33 3.31
N VAL A 315 -17.68 17.38 3.26
CA VAL A 315 -17.68 18.36 2.18
C VAL A 315 -16.33 18.30 1.43
N PRO A 316 -16.32 17.95 0.14
CA PRO A 316 -15.08 17.94 -0.63
C PRO A 316 -14.63 19.36 -0.94
N ILE A 317 -13.33 19.60 -0.77
CA ILE A 317 -12.70 20.90 -0.99
C ILE A 317 -11.61 20.85 -2.06
N ASP A 318 -11.27 19.69 -2.57
CA ASP A 318 -10.35 19.52 -3.69
C ASP A 318 -10.88 18.45 -4.66
N LEU A 319 -11.33 18.90 -5.84
CA LEU A 319 -12.01 18.07 -6.83
C LEU A 319 -11.30 18.10 -8.19
N GLU A 320 -9.99 18.30 -8.17
CA GLU A 320 -9.18 18.30 -9.40
C GLU A 320 -9.05 16.91 -10.04
N THR A 321 -9.42 15.85 -9.32
CA THR A 321 -9.28 14.45 -9.70
C THR A 321 -10.62 13.71 -9.84
N ILE A 322 -11.74 14.41 -10.01
CA ILE A 322 -13.00 13.78 -10.49
C ILE A 322 -12.85 13.38 -11.96
N LEU A 323 -13.61 12.41 -12.41
CA LEU A 323 -13.48 11.82 -13.76
C LEU A 323 -12.03 11.38 -14.01
N HIS A 324 -11.45 10.70 -13.04
CA HIS A 324 -10.08 10.19 -13.18
C HIS A 324 -10.03 9.13 -14.28
N CYS A 325 -9.13 9.31 -15.24
CA CYS A 325 -8.90 8.33 -16.29
C CYS A 325 -7.73 7.41 -15.91
N SER A 326 -7.90 6.11 -16.19
CA SER A 326 -6.88 5.08 -15.92
C SER A 326 -5.74 5.11 -16.96
N HIS A 327 -5.28 6.30 -17.34
CA HIS A 327 -4.24 6.50 -18.36
C HIS A 327 -2.89 5.87 -17.97
N LEU A 328 -2.64 5.68 -16.67
CA LEU A 328 -1.43 5.04 -16.15
C LEU A 328 -1.25 3.59 -16.61
N LEU A 329 -2.32 2.97 -17.09
CA LEU A 329 -2.38 1.57 -17.46
C LEU A 329 -2.20 1.36 -18.97
N ASN A 330 -2.08 2.44 -19.74
CA ASN A 330 -2.04 2.41 -21.21
C ASN A 330 -0.85 3.17 -21.77
N ASP A 331 0.37 2.67 -21.53
CA ASP A 331 1.58 3.16 -22.21
C ASP A 331 1.60 2.93 -23.75
N GLY A 332 0.42 2.71 -24.35
CA GLY A 332 0.28 2.49 -25.79
C GLY A 332 0.82 1.14 -26.29
N LYS A 333 1.33 0.28 -25.41
CA LYS A 333 1.98 -0.99 -25.77
C LYS A 333 1.15 -2.22 -25.47
N ALA A 334 0.20 -2.17 -24.54
CA ALA A 334 -0.69 -3.30 -24.26
C ALA A 334 -2.15 -2.85 -24.30
N ASP A 335 -2.97 -3.55 -25.08
CA ASP A 335 -4.44 -3.46 -24.96
C ASP A 335 -4.85 -4.14 -23.64
N ILE A 336 -4.86 -3.39 -22.54
CA ILE A 336 -5.35 -3.91 -21.26
C ILE A 336 -6.86 -4.21 -21.44
N PRO A 337 -7.28 -5.45 -21.20
CA PRO A 337 -8.70 -5.81 -21.33
C PRO A 337 -9.57 -5.01 -20.35
N ASP A 338 -10.77 -4.60 -20.80
CA ASP A 338 -11.69 -3.82 -19.96
C ASP A 338 -12.10 -4.54 -18.67
N ASN A 339 -12.08 -5.88 -18.66
CA ASN A 339 -12.35 -6.73 -17.51
C ASN A 339 -11.08 -7.13 -16.73
N SER A 340 -9.95 -6.43 -16.90
CA SER A 340 -8.74 -6.76 -16.17
C SER A 340 -8.85 -6.42 -14.69
N ALA A 341 -8.25 -7.25 -13.84
CA ALA A 341 -8.20 -7.05 -12.40
C ALA A 341 -7.59 -5.68 -12.03
N LEU A 342 -6.63 -5.20 -12.80
CA LEU A 342 -5.99 -3.92 -12.57
C LEU A 342 -6.97 -2.76 -12.80
N LEU A 343 -7.70 -2.75 -13.93
CA LEU A 343 -8.73 -1.73 -14.19
C LEU A 343 -9.89 -1.81 -13.20
N HIS A 344 -10.29 -3.03 -12.84
CA HIS A 344 -11.32 -3.23 -11.85
C HIS A 344 -10.91 -2.66 -10.48
N LYS A 345 -9.68 -2.90 -10.02
CA LYS A 345 -9.10 -2.28 -8.82
C LYS A 345 -9.09 -0.75 -8.96
N GLU A 346 -8.56 -0.23 -10.07
CA GLU A 346 -8.45 1.21 -10.29
C GLU A 346 -9.79 1.94 -10.32
N ARG A 347 -10.84 1.30 -10.81
CA ARG A 347 -12.21 1.83 -10.78
C ARG A 347 -12.92 1.60 -9.45
N GLY A 348 -12.40 0.70 -8.61
CA GLY A 348 -13.00 0.32 -7.34
C GLY A 348 -13.03 1.43 -6.30
N ILE A 349 -14.02 1.38 -5.41
CA ILE A 349 -14.25 2.40 -4.39
C ILE A 349 -13.09 2.58 -3.42
N CYS A 350 -12.31 1.54 -3.14
CA CYS A 350 -11.16 1.63 -2.24
C CYS A 350 -10.08 2.60 -2.73
N THR A 351 -9.99 2.84 -4.04
CA THR A 351 -8.99 3.77 -4.61
C THR A 351 -9.39 5.24 -4.51
N SER A 352 -10.59 5.54 -4.07
CA SER A 352 -11.03 6.92 -3.80
C SER A 352 -10.32 7.58 -2.62
N ALA A 353 -9.68 6.79 -1.74
CA ALA A 353 -9.09 7.21 -0.46
C ALA A 353 -10.12 7.78 0.55
N LEU A 354 -11.42 7.61 0.31
CA LEU A 354 -12.45 7.98 1.29
C LEU A 354 -12.56 6.94 2.41
N LEU A 355 -12.39 5.66 2.06
CA LEU A 355 -12.35 4.53 3.00
C LEU A 355 -11.00 4.43 3.73
N PRO A 356 -10.90 3.65 4.81
CA PRO A 356 -9.61 3.36 5.45
C PRO A 356 -8.58 2.92 4.42
N THR A 357 -7.53 3.69 4.25
CA THR A 357 -6.48 3.49 3.24
C THR A 357 -5.11 3.55 3.91
N ARG A 358 -4.45 2.39 4.01
CA ARG A 358 -3.22 2.24 4.80
C ARG A 358 -1.99 2.29 3.91
N LEU A 359 -1.19 3.34 4.06
CA LEU A 359 0.10 3.45 3.41
C LEU A 359 1.17 2.75 4.24
N VAL A 360 1.88 1.83 3.61
CA VAL A 360 2.99 1.08 4.19
C VAL A 360 4.26 1.30 3.39
N ARG A 361 5.42 1.11 4.01
CA ARG A 361 6.70 1.02 3.31
C ARG A 361 7.00 -0.43 2.91
N LYS A 362 8.10 -0.62 2.14
CA LYS A 362 8.61 -1.96 1.77
C LYS A 362 8.76 -2.93 2.96
N ASP A 363 8.90 -2.40 4.16
CA ASP A 363 8.94 -3.18 5.40
C ASP A 363 7.72 -2.82 6.28
N PRO A 364 6.61 -3.53 6.17
CA PRO A 364 5.38 -3.28 6.92
C PRO A 364 5.52 -3.45 8.43
N SER A 365 6.54 -4.17 8.90
CA SER A 365 6.82 -4.32 10.34
C SER A 365 7.14 -2.99 11.03
N LYS A 366 7.43 -1.95 10.24
CA LYS A 366 7.77 -0.61 10.73
C LYS A 366 6.56 0.30 10.93
N GLY A 367 5.35 -0.20 10.67
CA GLY A 367 4.11 0.52 10.86
C GLY A 367 3.45 0.98 9.57
N TYR A 368 2.38 1.75 9.72
CA TYR A 368 1.57 2.31 8.63
C TYR A 368 0.97 3.64 9.04
N VAL A 369 0.50 4.40 8.06
CA VAL A 369 -0.38 5.55 8.28
C VAL A 369 -1.66 5.34 7.49
N ASP A 370 -2.81 5.56 8.13
CA ASP A 370 -4.10 5.56 7.45
C ASP A 370 -4.41 6.99 7.00
N ILE A 371 -4.48 7.19 5.69
CA ILE A 371 -4.75 8.48 5.05
C ILE A 371 -6.22 8.65 4.68
N GLY A 372 -7.03 7.60 4.81
CA GLY A 372 -8.45 7.63 4.44
C GLY A 372 -9.22 8.72 5.21
N PHE A 373 -10.25 9.29 4.60
CA PHE A 373 -11.12 10.24 5.31
C PHE A 373 -11.86 9.57 6.47
N ILE A 374 -12.51 8.43 6.21
CA ILE A 374 -13.09 7.57 7.25
C ILE A 374 -11.97 6.68 7.80
N ARG A 375 -11.12 7.24 8.64
CA ARG A 375 -9.98 6.52 9.19
C ARG A 375 -10.35 5.31 10.00
N GLY A 376 -9.54 4.27 9.88
CA GLY A 376 -9.44 3.19 10.84
C GLY A 376 -8.50 3.55 12.00
N GLU A 377 -7.94 2.53 12.63
CA GLU A 377 -6.94 2.70 13.68
C GLU A 377 -5.60 3.17 13.09
N GLN A 378 -4.98 4.15 13.73
CA GLN A 378 -3.68 4.68 13.34
C GLN A 378 -2.56 3.78 13.85
N GLY A 379 -1.66 3.40 12.97
CA GLY A 379 -0.42 2.70 13.31
C GLY A 379 0.74 3.64 13.63
N ALA A 380 1.90 3.05 13.91
CA ALA A 380 3.14 3.81 14.00
C ALA A 380 3.53 4.34 12.62
N ASN A 381 3.69 5.65 12.46
CA ASN A 381 4.01 6.26 11.17
C ASN A 381 5.43 5.86 10.71
N PRO A 382 5.57 5.07 9.62
CA PRO A 382 6.86 4.56 9.16
C PRO A 382 7.66 5.56 8.32
N PHE A 383 7.04 6.67 7.93
CA PHE A 383 7.70 7.68 7.12
C PHE A 383 8.74 8.45 7.92
N LYS A 384 9.72 9.00 7.20
CA LYS A 384 10.83 9.72 7.82
C LYS A 384 10.70 11.22 7.55
N GLY A 385 10.87 12.00 8.62
CA GLY A 385 11.11 13.44 8.55
C GLY A 385 12.59 13.78 8.76
N THR A 386 12.92 15.04 8.55
CA THR A 386 14.24 15.58 8.86
C THR A 386 14.17 16.35 10.17
N VAL A 387 15.07 16.10 11.08
CA VAL A 387 15.23 16.86 12.33
C VAL A 387 16.65 17.38 12.47
N ILE A 388 16.80 18.50 13.14
CA ILE A 388 18.09 19.05 13.51
C ILE A 388 18.31 18.75 15.00
N GLU A 389 19.26 17.87 15.28
CA GLU A 389 19.71 17.61 16.64
C GLU A 389 20.68 18.72 17.07
N GLN A 390 20.56 19.17 18.32
CA GLN A 390 21.37 20.24 18.89
C GLN A 390 21.35 21.53 18.05
N PRO A 391 20.19 22.11 17.79
CA PRO A 391 20.08 23.34 17.00
C PRO A 391 20.83 24.50 17.66
N PHE A 392 21.16 25.53 16.88
CA PHE A 392 21.91 26.74 17.33
C PHE A 392 23.35 26.50 17.80
N ARG A 393 23.98 25.44 17.28
CA ARG A 393 25.36 25.03 17.57
C ARG A 393 26.14 24.81 16.27
N ASP A 394 27.44 24.94 16.31
CA ASP A 394 28.31 24.68 15.15
C ASP A 394 28.49 23.16 14.87
N ASP A 395 28.14 22.31 15.83
CA ASP A 395 28.12 20.85 15.71
C ASP A 395 26.70 20.25 15.50
N ALA A 396 25.71 21.08 15.22
CA ALA A 396 24.35 20.64 14.92
C ALA A 396 24.31 19.53 13.85
N ILE A 397 23.43 18.54 14.00
CA ILE A 397 23.35 17.36 13.13
C ILE A 397 21.99 17.28 12.47
N VAL A 398 21.96 17.20 11.14
CA VAL A 398 20.74 16.90 10.38
C VAL A 398 20.59 15.39 10.32
N ARG A 399 19.49 14.87 10.87
CA ARG A 399 19.16 13.44 10.82
C ARG A 399 17.79 13.20 10.19
N SER A 400 17.70 12.07 9.47
CA SER A 400 16.45 11.52 9.05
C SER A 400 15.93 10.56 10.11
N VAL A 401 14.84 10.91 10.76
CA VAL A 401 14.20 10.12 11.83
C VAL A 401 12.79 9.73 11.41
N ARG A 402 12.26 8.63 11.93
CA ARG A 402 10.87 8.27 11.69
C ARG A 402 9.96 9.17 12.51
N TYR A 403 8.79 9.49 11.97
CA TYR A 403 7.78 10.25 12.72
C TYR A 403 7.32 9.51 13.99
N SER A 404 7.27 8.17 13.95
CA SER A 404 7.02 7.34 15.13
C SER A 404 8.03 7.53 16.27
N ASP A 405 9.28 7.84 15.93
CA ASP A 405 10.37 8.00 16.91
C ASP A 405 10.34 9.40 17.57
N LEU A 406 9.53 10.33 17.01
CA LEU A 406 9.34 11.70 17.49
C LEU A 406 8.18 11.85 18.49
N GLY A 407 7.63 10.75 19.01
CA GLY A 407 6.56 10.78 20.01
C GLY A 407 5.15 10.63 19.41
N GLY A 408 5.04 10.10 18.19
CA GLY A 408 3.78 9.61 17.64
C GLY A 408 3.20 8.45 18.46
N PRO A 409 1.94 8.05 18.23
CA PRO A 409 1.34 6.93 18.91
C PRO A 409 2.25 5.70 18.77
N GLN A 410 2.77 5.22 19.90
CA GLN A 410 3.53 3.97 19.93
C GLN A 410 2.54 2.82 19.71
N GLN A 411 2.95 1.80 18.96
CA GLN A 411 2.23 0.54 18.96
C GLN A 411 2.11 0.09 20.42
N GLY A 412 0.88 0.11 20.93
CA GLY A 412 0.59 -0.50 22.23
C GLY A 412 0.93 -1.98 22.17
N THR A 413 1.17 -2.58 23.34
CA THR A 413 1.12 -4.04 23.49
C THR A 413 -0.15 -4.54 22.85
N ASP A 414 -0.05 -5.66 22.15
CA ASP A 414 -1.16 -6.33 21.46
C ASP A 414 -2.41 -6.30 22.34
N PRO A 415 -3.54 -5.71 21.88
CA PRO A 415 -4.72 -5.64 22.73
C PRO A 415 -5.20 -7.06 23.01
N ASP A 416 -5.69 -7.30 24.22
CA ASP A 416 -6.33 -8.57 24.55
C ASP A 416 -7.50 -8.87 23.61
N THR A 417 -7.90 -10.15 23.53
CA THR A 417 -8.96 -10.62 22.63
C THR A 417 -10.27 -9.83 22.84
N HIS A 418 -10.63 -9.48 24.06
CA HIS A 418 -11.83 -8.73 24.37
C HIS A 418 -11.78 -7.29 23.80
N THR A 419 -10.61 -6.65 23.84
CA THR A 419 -10.40 -5.34 23.21
C THR A 419 -10.52 -5.42 21.70
N LEU A 420 -9.96 -6.46 21.06
CA LEU A 420 -10.09 -6.69 19.63
C LEU A 420 -11.55 -6.94 19.20
N GLU A 421 -12.30 -7.74 19.96
CA GLU A 421 -13.72 -7.98 19.70
C GLU A 421 -14.54 -6.69 19.75
N LYS A 422 -14.31 -5.87 20.79
CA LYS A 422 -14.98 -4.57 20.93
C LYS A 422 -14.65 -3.64 19.76
N ARG A 423 -13.38 -3.57 19.35
CA ARG A 423 -12.95 -2.78 18.19
C ARG A 423 -13.62 -3.27 16.91
N ARG A 424 -13.61 -4.59 16.67
CA ARG A 424 -14.30 -5.17 15.52
C ARG A 424 -15.78 -4.87 15.51
N ALA A 425 -16.48 -4.99 16.65
CA ALA A 425 -17.90 -4.66 16.76
C ALA A 425 -18.16 -3.18 16.39
N THR A 426 -17.28 -2.29 16.79
CA THR A 426 -17.33 -0.87 16.41
C THR A 426 -17.16 -0.70 14.89
N GLU A 427 -16.16 -1.34 14.28
CA GLU A 427 -15.94 -1.26 12.83
C GLU A 427 -17.09 -1.90 12.03
N VAL A 428 -17.68 -2.98 12.52
CA VAL A 428 -18.89 -3.57 11.91
C VAL A 428 -20.08 -2.59 11.96
N ALA A 429 -20.27 -1.88 13.06
CA ALA A 429 -21.32 -0.88 13.16
C ALA A 429 -21.07 0.31 12.22
N ARG A 430 -19.82 0.78 12.12
CA ARG A 430 -19.41 1.83 11.18
C ARG A 430 -19.63 1.41 9.72
N ALA A 431 -19.18 0.20 9.36
CA ALA A 431 -19.40 -0.35 8.02
C ALA A 431 -20.89 -0.40 7.66
N ARG A 432 -21.76 -0.85 8.58
CA ARG A 432 -23.22 -0.91 8.34
C ARG A 432 -23.82 0.46 8.04
N GLY A 433 -23.43 1.49 8.81
CA GLY A 433 -23.89 2.86 8.55
C GLY A 433 -23.46 3.37 7.18
N PHE A 434 -22.18 3.19 6.86
CA PHE A 434 -21.60 3.62 5.59
C PHE A 434 -22.22 2.87 4.39
N VAL A 435 -22.31 1.54 4.46
CA VAL A 435 -22.92 0.68 3.41
C VAL A 435 -24.34 1.11 3.10
N ARG A 436 -25.15 1.42 4.11
CA ARG A 436 -26.54 1.86 3.90
C ARG A 436 -26.61 3.11 3.02
N GLY A 437 -25.78 4.10 3.32
CA GLY A 437 -25.71 5.31 2.50
C GLY A 437 -25.20 5.05 1.10
N PHE A 438 -24.16 4.22 0.97
CA PHE A 438 -23.61 3.82 -0.32
C PHE A 438 -24.67 3.11 -1.20
N GLU A 439 -25.32 2.08 -0.67
CA GLU A 439 -26.39 1.35 -1.38
C GLU A 439 -27.52 2.29 -1.83
N GLN A 440 -27.91 3.22 -0.97
CA GLN A 440 -28.99 4.16 -1.28
C GLN A 440 -28.66 5.03 -2.49
N MET A 441 -27.51 5.67 -2.50
CA MET A 441 -27.09 6.55 -3.60
C MET A 441 -26.73 5.75 -4.86
N TYR A 442 -26.07 4.60 -4.70
CA TYR A 442 -25.72 3.71 -5.80
C TYR A 442 -26.97 3.27 -6.58
N ARG A 443 -28.00 2.75 -5.88
CA ARG A 443 -29.26 2.34 -6.52
C ARG A 443 -30.00 3.51 -7.13
N TRP A 444 -29.96 4.69 -6.49
CA TRP A 444 -30.52 5.90 -7.09
C TRP A 444 -29.88 6.21 -8.44
N VAL A 445 -28.53 6.11 -8.55
CA VAL A 445 -27.82 6.30 -9.84
C VAL A 445 -28.25 5.25 -10.87
N CYS A 446 -28.38 3.98 -10.49
CA CYS A 446 -28.83 2.92 -11.39
C CYS A 446 -30.25 3.16 -11.90
N GLU A 447 -31.17 3.57 -11.01
CA GLU A 447 -32.56 3.88 -11.36
C GLU A 447 -32.72 5.11 -12.27
N HIS A 448 -31.77 6.07 -12.16
CA HIS A 448 -31.78 7.34 -12.89
C HIS A 448 -30.60 7.46 -13.87
N ARG A 449 -30.13 6.34 -14.40
CA ARG A 449 -28.87 6.23 -15.17
C ARG A 449 -28.78 7.23 -16.32
N ASP A 450 -29.82 7.31 -17.16
CA ASP A 450 -29.85 8.20 -18.34
C ASP A 450 -29.77 9.68 -17.91
N ALA A 451 -30.45 10.05 -16.84
CA ALA A 451 -30.41 11.40 -16.28
C ALA A 451 -29.04 11.73 -15.68
N MET A 452 -28.42 10.76 -15.00
CA MET A 452 -27.06 10.92 -14.46
C MET A 452 -26.03 11.09 -15.58
N GLN A 453 -26.10 10.26 -16.63
CA GLN A 453 -25.19 10.38 -17.77
C GLN A 453 -25.35 11.72 -18.50
N GLU A 454 -26.57 12.19 -18.71
CA GLU A 454 -26.81 13.50 -19.33
C GLU A 454 -26.32 14.64 -18.47
N LEU A 455 -26.49 14.53 -17.15
CA LEU A 455 -25.96 15.50 -16.20
C LEU A 455 -24.41 15.56 -16.26
N VAL A 456 -23.75 14.41 -16.28
CA VAL A 456 -22.28 14.33 -16.41
C VAL A 456 -21.83 14.92 -17.76
N ARG A 457 -22.50 14.60 -18.87
CA ARG A 457 -22.18 15.21 -20.18
C ARG A 457 -22.31 16.73 -20.14
N SER A 458 -23.39 17.25 -19.60
CA SER A 458 -23.66 18.70 -19.61
C SER A 458 -22.72 19.48 -18.71
N GLU A 459 -22.36 18.95 -17.55
CA GLU A 459 -21.56 19.68 -16.57
C GLU A 459 -20.05 19.40 -16.70
N CYS A 460 -19.66 18.24 -17.25
CA CYS A 460 -18.27 17.80 -17.19
C CYS A 460 -17.54 17.79 -18.53
N ALA A 461 -18.19 17.87 -19.69
CA ALA A 461 -17.51 17.72 -20.98
C ALA A 461 -16.37 18.71 -21.23
N ALA A 462 -16.49 19.94 -20.75
CA ALA A 462 -15.50 20.98 -20.96
C ALA A 462 -14.49 21.18 -19.80
N LEU A 463 -14.56 20.34 -18.76
CA LEU A 463 -13.69 20.50 -17.59
C LEU A 463 -12.22 20.32 -17.95
N THR A 464 -11.38 21.14 -17.33
CA THR A 464 -9.94 20.93 -17.27
C THR A 464 -9.59 20.38 -15.91
N LEU A 465 -9.06 19.15 -15.89
CA LEU A 465 -8.78 18.38 -14.68
C LEU A 465 -7.30 18.05 -14.58
N ARG A 466 -6.83 17.75 -13.39
CA ARG A 466 -5.47 17.29 -13.16
C ARG A 466 -5.31 15.83 -13.59
N ALA A 467 -4.24 15.55 -14.31
CA ALA A 467 -3.76 14.21 -14.57
C ALA A 467 -2.67 13.87 -13.53
N VAL A 468 -2.98 13.02 -12.58
CA VAL A 468 -2.02 12.56 -11.55
C VAL A 468 -1.28 11.35 -12.11
N LEU A 469 -0.06 11.56 -12.61
CA LEU A 469 0.74 10.51 -13.25
C LEU A 469 1.55 9.69 -12.23
N GLN A 470 1.91 10.31 -11.10
CA GLN A 470 2.59 9.65 -9.98
C GLN A 470 2.11 10.28 -8.66
N PRO A 471 2.16 9.55 -7.53
CA PRO A 471 1.87 10.13 -6.23
C PRO A 471 2.74 11.36 -5.94
N THR A 472 2.13 12.47 -5.57
CA THR A 472 2.81 13.75 -5.26
C THR A 472 3.94 13.60 -4.27
N MET A 473 3.80 12.73 -3.29
CA MET A 473 4.84 12.42 -2.29
C MET A 473 6.16 11.94 -2.92
N GLN A 474 6.14 11.27 -4.09
CA GLN A 474 7.36 10.84 -4.77
C GLN A 474 8.11 12.05 -5.34
N TYR A 475 7.40 12.97 -5.96
CA TYR A 475 8.01 14.22 -6.47
C TYR A 475 8.51 15.10 -5.33
N GLU A 476 7.76 15.20 -4.23
CA GLU A 476 8.18 15.94 -3.03
C GLU A 476 9.51 15.41 -2.48
N GLN A 477 9.69 14.09 -2.46
CA GLN A 477 10.96 13.48 -2.07
C GLN A 477 12.10 13.91 -3.01
N LEU A 478 11.87 13.98 -4.32
CA LEU A 478 12.87 14.44 -5.27
C LEU A 478 13.22 15.92 -5.05
N VAL A 479 12.22 16.80 -4.84
CA VAL A 479 12.45 18.21 -4.49
C VAL A 479 13.28 18.35 -3.23
N ARG A 480 12.99 17.56 -2.18
CA ARG A 480 13.79 17.51 -0.96
C ARG A 480 15.23 17.03 -1.20
N MET A 481 15.43 16.08 -2.12
CA MET A 481 16.76 15.60 -2.51
C MET A 481 17.54 16.67 -3.29
N LEU A 482 16.89 17.45 -4.14
CA LEU A 482 17.50 18.61 -4.82
C LEU A 482 18.05 19.64 -3.82
N GLY A 483 17.47 19.77 -2.62
CA GLY A 483 17.95 20.57 -1.50
C GLY A 483 19.11 19.97 -0.69
N SER A 484 19.65 18.80 -1.08
CA SER A 484 20.80 18.22 -0.40
C SER A 484 22.11 18.96 -0.73
N PRO A 485 23.09 19.00 0.20
CA PRO A 485 24.40 19.58 -0.06
C PRO A 485 25.08 19.00 -1.30
N GLU A 486 24.95 17.70 -1.54
CA GLU A 486 25.51 16.96 -2.67
C GLU A 486 24.90 17.46 -3.99
N ALA A 487 23.58 17.55 -4.07
CA ALA A 487 22.88 18.04 -5.26
C ALA A 487 23.24 19.52 -5.52
N LEU A 488 23.25 20.35 -4.50
CA LEU A 488 23.52 21.79 -4.62
C LEU A 488 24.99 22.11 -4.94
N SER A 489 25.90 21.18 -4.71
CA SER A 489 27.33 21.32 -5.03
C SER A 489 27.69 20.90 -6.46
N SER A 490 26.83 20.13 -7.17
CA SER A 490 27.16 19.52 -8.46
C SER A 490 25.97 19.53 -9.42
N LYS A 491 26.15 20.14 -10.60
CA LYS A 491 25.13 20.15 -11.68
C LYS A 491 24.71 18.72 -12.09
N SER A 492 25.66 17.81 -12.21
CA SER A 492 25.38 16.45 -12.61
C SER A 492 24.57 15.70 -11.57
N VAL A 493 24.87 15.88 -10.27
CA VAL A 493 24.07 15.28 -9.19
C VAL A 493 22.66 15.88 -9.17
N PHE A 494 22.55 17.21 -9.27
CA PHE A 494 21.25 17.89 -9.29
C PHE A 494 20.38 17.41 -10.47
N ALA A 495 20.95 17.32 -11.67
CA ALA A 495 20.26 16.80 -12.84
C ALA A 495 19.83 15.35 -12.67
N THR A 496 20.72 14.50 -12.13
CA THR A 496 20.43 13.07 -11.93
C THR A 496 19.33 12.85 -10.90
N VAL A 497 19.26 13.66 -9.84
CA VAL A 497 18.16 13.58 -8.87
C VAL A 497 16.80 13.81 -9.56
N ALA A 498 16.70 14.80 -10.43
CA ALA A 498 15.47 15.06 -11.18
C ALA A 498 15.17 13.92 -12.19
N LEU A 499 16.21 13.40 -12.85
CA LEU A 499 16.07 12.26 -13.81
C LEU A 499 15.63 10.94 -13.16
N ARG A 500 15.58 10.84 -11.83
CA ARG A 500 14.99 9.65 -11.17
C ARG A 500 13.52 9.44 -11.54
N THR A 501 12.84 10.43 -12.07
CA THR A 501 11.48 10.24 -12.63
C THR A 501 11.45 9.21 -13.74
N ALA A 502 12.54 9.03 -14.49
CA ALA A 502 12.66 7.99 -15.51
C ALA A 502 12.62 6.55 -14.97
N ALA A 503 12.87 6.37 -13.66
CA ALA A 503 12.84 5.08 -12.97
C ALA A 503 11.52 4.82 -12.22
N PHE A 504 10.48 5.61 -12.42
CA PHE A 504 9.19 5.39 -11.77
C PHE A 504 8.43 4.21 -12.39
N ASP A 505 8.53 4.04 -13.72
CA ASP A 505 7.95 2.96 -14.50
C ASP A 505 8.86 2.58 -15.66
N ASP A 506 8.77 1.35 -16.15
CA ASP A 506 9.71 0.79 -17.14
C ASP A 506 9.61 1.41 -18.55
N ASP A 507 8.46 2.01 -18.92
CA ASP A 507 8.15 2.41 -20.31
C ASP A 507 7.75 3.89 -20.46
N ARG A 508 8.36 4.78 -19.71
CA ARG A 508 8.03 6.23 -19.75
C ARG A 508 8.57 6.91 -21.00
N SER A 509 7.74 7.74 -21.65
CA SER A 509 8.20 8.54 -22.78
C SER A 509 9.24 9.59 -22.36
N LEU A 510 10.16 9.89 -23.25
CA LEU A 510 11.18 10.92 -22.99
C LEU A 510 10.56 12.32 -22.78
N GLU A 511 9.50 12.64 -23.53
CA GLU A 511 8.77 13.91 -23.41
C GLU A 511 8.18 14.08 -22.00
N LEU A 512 7.60 13.02 -21.44
CA LEU A 512 7.06 13.04 -20.08
C LEU A 512 8.16 13.24 -19.05
N VAL A 513 9.26 12.45 -19.14
CA VAL A 513 10.40 12.57 -18.22
C VAL A 513 11.00 13.99 -18.27
N LEU A 514 11.14 14.54 -19.46
CA LEU A 514 11.68 15.92 -19.61
C LEU A 514 10.74 16.98 -19.01
N ALA A 515 9.43 16.84 -19.19
CA ALA A 515 8.45 17.76 -18.60
C ALA A 515 8.48 17.71 -17.06
N GLU A 516 8.62 16.52 -16.48
CA GLU A 516 8.79 16.35 -15.03
C GLU A 516 10.10 16.95 -14.53
N VAL A 517 11.21 16.66 -15.21
CA VAL A 517 12.53 17.23 -14.89
C VAL A 517 12.51 18.74 -14.94
N GLU A 518 11.84 19.33 -15.93
CA GLU A 518 11.72 20.78 -16.06
C GLU A 518 10.94 21.40 -14.89
N SER A 519 9.83 20.76 -14.47
CA SER A 519 9.08 21.17 -13.28
C SER A 519 9.93 21.06 -12.00
N LEU A 520 10.62 19.94 -11.80
CA LEU A 520 11.51 19.74 -10.65
C LEU A 520 12.67 20.75 -10.62
N TRP A 521 13.17 21.18 -11.77
CA TRP A 521 14.21 22.20 -11.86
C TRP A 521 13.70 23.61 -11.56
N GLN A 522 12.38 23.81 -11.68
CA GLN A 522 11.70 25.00 -11.16
C GLN A 522 11.31 24.84 -9.67
N LEU A 523 11.72 23.75 -9.02
CA LEU A 523 11.41 23.42 -7.61
C LEU A 523 9.90 23.23 -7.40
N ASP A 524 9.21 22.84 -8.43
CA ASP A 524 7.79 22.55 -8.43
C ASP A 524 7.53 21.03 -8.45
N ILE A 525 6.43 20.61 -7.86
CA ILE A 525 5.85 19.30 -8.09
C ILE A 525 5.24 19.30 -9.50
N PRO A 526 5.59 18.34 -10.37
CA PRO A 526 5.02 18.26 -11.72
C PRO A 526 3.49 18.28 -11.70
N PHE A 527 2.93 19.07 -12.59
CA PHE A 527 1.50 19.23 -12.73
C PHE A 527 1.11 19.01 -14.20
N PHE A 528 0.23 18.06 -14.44
CA PHE A 528 -0.30 17.78 -15.78
C PHE A 528 -1.80 17.99 -15.77
N LYS A 529 -2.36 18.30 -16.93
CA LYS A 529 -3.79 18.53 -17.10
C LYS A 529 -4.33 17.83 -18.34
N HIS A 530 -5.59 17.50 -18.32
CA HIS A 530 -6.33 17.03 -19.50
C HIS A 530 -7.72 17.67 -19.55
N ARG A 531 -8.31 17.72 -20.72
CA ARG A 531 -9.74 18.02 -20.83
C ARG A 531 -10.54 16.74 -20.72
N ALA A 532 -11.66 16.79 -20.02
CA ALA A 532 -12.52 15.62 -19.80
C ALA A 532 -12.98 14.94 -21.10
N ASP A 533 -13.21 15.73 -22.19
CA ASP A 533 -13.64 15.26 -23.50
C ASP A 533 -12.49 14.94 -24.46
N ARG A 534 -11.24 14.96 -24.02
CA ARG A 534 -10.03 14.76 -24.84
C ARG A 534 -9.15 13.65 -24.30
N THR A 535 -8.29 13.17 -25.18
CA THR A 535 -7.35 12.07 -24.87
C THR A 535 -5.91 12.52 -24.67
N ALA A 536 -5.62 13.81 -24.88
CA ALA A 536 -4.27 14.37 -24.73
C ALA A 536 -4.03 14.83 -23.29
N ILE A 537 -2.85 14.45 -22.76
CA ILE A 537 -2.30 14.99 -21.51
C ILE A 537 -1.33 16.10 -21.84
N MET A 538 -1.44 17.20 -21.10
CA MET A 538 -0.71 18.43 -21.36
C MET A 538 0.02 18.93 -20.11
N THR A 539 1.12 19.60 -20.32
CA THR A 539 1.77 20.47 -19.33
C THR A 539 0.89 21.68 -19.00
N PRO A 540 1.19 22.44 -17.94
CA PRO A 540 0.42 23.65 -17.60
C PRO A 540 0.38 24.70 -18.72
N ASP A 541 1.44 24.82 -19.53
CA ASP A 541 1.55 25.72 -20.67
C ASP A 541 0.91 25.20 -21.97
N GLY A 542 0.33 23.98 -21.93
CA GLY A 542 -0.45 23.39 -23.01
C GLY A 542 0.33 22.56 -24.02
N GLN A 543 1.56 22.14 -23.71
CA GLN A 543 2.32 21.21 -24.55
C GLN A 543 1.86 19.77 -24.26
N GLU A 544 1.65 18.96 -25.29
CA GLU A 544 1.35 17.54 -25.12
C GLU A 544 2.61 16.76 -24.69
N VAL A 545 2.44 15.82 -23.75
CA VAL A 545 3.56 15.05 -23.19
C VAL A 545 3.76 13.67 -23.83
N GLY A 546 3.21 13.46 -25.03
CA GLY A 546 3.38 12.21 -25.76
C GLY A 546 2.67 10.99 -25.13
N LEU A 547 1.97 11.17 -24.02
CA LEU A 547 1.18 10.14 -23.37
C LEU A 547 -0.24 10.21 -23.90
N GLY A 548 -0.68 9.14 -24.59
CA GLY A 548 -2.06 9.04 -25.10
C GLY A 548 -2.96 8.32 -24.11
N ILE A 549 -4.13 8.92 -23.81
CA ILE A 549 -5.21 8.20 -23.14
C ILE A 549 -6.04 7.53 -24.23
N LYS A 550 -6.37 6.24 -24.07
CA LYS A 550 -7.15 5.48 -25.06
C LYS A 550 -8.57 6.01 -25.19
N THR A 551 -9.18 6.35 -24.06
CA THR A 551 -10.56 6.83 -23.94
C THR A 551 -10.57 8.11 -23.12
N SER A 552 -11.37 9.10 -23.51
CA SER A 552 -11.48 10.32 -22.73
C SER A 552 -12.09 10.04 -21.34
N ALA A 553 -11.70 10.83 -20.33
CA ALA A 553 -12.21 10.68 -18.97
C ALA A 553 -13.73 10.75 -18.90
N LEU A 554 -14.34 11.61 -19.71
CA LEU A 554 -15.80 11.70 -19.84
C LEU A 554 -16.40 10.40 -20.35
N GLU A 555 -15.86 9.84 -21.43
CA GLU A 555 -16.36 8.60 -22.02
C GLU A 555 -16.16 7.42 -21.09
N GLU A 556 -15.02 7.33 -20.41
CA GLU A 556 -14.76 6.30 -19.40
C GLU A 556 -15.77 6.37 -18.24
N THR A 557 -16.04 7.58 -17.73
CA THR A 557 -17.04 7.79 -16.68
C THR A 557 -18.46 7.41 -17.13
N LEU A 558 -18.85 7.78 -18.35
CA LEU A 558 -20.16 7.42 -18.89
C LEU A 558 -20.29 5.90 -19.08
N ASN A 559 -19.24 5.24 -19.55
CA ASN A 559 -19.18 3.78 -19.64
C ASN A 559 -19.26 3.15 -18.27
N HIS A 560 -18.52 3.66 -17.29
CA HIS A 560 -18.58 3.16 -15.91
C HIS A 560 -20.00 3.23 -15.35
N ILE A 561 -20.69 4.37 -15.46
CA ILE A 561 -22.10 4.51 -15.03
C ILE A 561 -23.01 3.51 -15.76
N SER A 562 -22.73 3.19 -17.02
CA SER A 562 -23.55 2.23 -17.79
C SER A 562 -23.44 0.79 -17.29
N HIS A 563 -22.31 0.44 -16.66
CA HIS A 563 -22.03 -0.91 -16.15
C HIS A 563 -22.33 -1.07 -14.64
N MET A 564 -22.73 -0.01 -13.97
CA MET A 564 -23.20 -0.10 -12.57
C MET A 564 -24.47 -0.95 -12.49
N ASP A 565 -24.43 -2.07 -11.78
CA ASP A 565 -25.57 -2.99 -11.59
C ASP A 565 -25.53 -3.65 -10.20
N GLU A 566 -26.35 -4.65 -9.93
CA GLU A 566 -26.39 -5.33 -8.62
C GLU A 566 -25.15 -6.21 -8.40
N ASP A 567 -24.55 -6.76 -9.44
CA ASP A 567 -23.31 -7.57 -9.30
C ASP A 567 -22.11 -6.67 -8.97
N ASP A 568 -21.97 -5.53 -9.66
CA ASP A 568 -20.98 -4.51 -9.33
C ASP A 568 -21.21 -3.96 -7.91
N LEU A 569 -22.49 -3.70 -7.54
CA LEU A 569 -22.81 -3.28 -6.17
C LEU A 569 -22.29 -4.27 -5.11
N ASP A 570 -22.57 -5.59 -5.29
CA ASP A 570 -22.09 -6.61 -4.31
C ASP A 570 -20.56 -6.60 -4.21
N GLU A 571 -19.88 -6.37 -5.31
CA GLU A 571 -18.42 -6.28 -5.33
C GLU A 571 -17.89 -5.01 -4.62
N GLN A 572 -18.49 -3.85 -4.86
CA GLN A 572 -18.11 -2.62 -4.15
C GLN A 572 -18.44 -2.73 -2.65
N LEU A 573 -19.55 -3.34 -2.28
CA LEU A 573 -19.88 -3.63 -0.88
C LEU A 573 -18.85 -4.56 -0.23
N ASN A 574 -18.34 -5.55 -0.97
CA ASN A 574 -17.26 -6.40 -0.52
C ASN A 574 -16.00 -5.57 -0.20
N GLN A 575 -15.61 -4.66 -1.09
CA GLN A 575 -14.46 -3.77 -0.87
C GLN A 575 -14.69 -2.86 0.35
N ILE A 576 -15.87 -2.26 0.50
CA ILE A 576 -16.20 -1.40 1.64
C ILE A 576 -16.10 -2.18 2.96
N TRP A 577 -16.78 -3.32 3.06
CA TRP A 577 -16.72 -4.15 4.26
C TRP A 577 -15.27 -4.55 4.59
N SER A 578 -14.51 -4.96 3.58
CA SER A 578 -13.11 -5.36 3.74
C SER A 578 -12.24 -4.22 4.26
N ALA A 579 -12.43 -2.99 3.79
CA ALA A 579 -11.67 -1.83 4.26
C ALA A 579 -11.84 -1.58 5.77
N PHE A 580 -13.06 -1.79 6.31
CA PHE A 580 -13.35 -1.63 7.73
C PHE A 580 -12.86 -2.81 8.57
N ILE A 581 -13.14 -4.05 8.14
CA ILE A 581 -13.06 -5.24 9.02
C ILE A 581 -11.84 -6.12 8.77
N SER A 582 -11.13 -6.01 7.63
CA SER A 582 -9.97 -6.85 7.35
C SER A 582 -8.83 -6.73 8.37
N PRO A 583 -8.60 -5.59 9.06
CA PRO A 583 -7.64 -5.53 10.17
C PRO A 583 -8.05 -6.35 11.39
N TYR A 584 -9.31 -6.73 11.47
CA TYR A 584 -9.90 -7.51 12.55
C TYR A 584 -10.49 -8.80 12.00
N PRO A 585 -9.66 -9.73 11.54
CA PRO A 585 -10.14 -10.96 10.90
C PRO A 585 -11.04 -11.76 11.86
N ALA A 586 -11.96 -12.51 11.28
CA ALA A 586 -12.93 -13.34 12.03
C ALA A 586 -12.28 -14.36 13.00
N ASN A 587 -10.98 -14.57 12.85
CA ASN A 587 -10.15 -15.44 13.71
C ASN A 587 -10.17 -15.03 15.18
N THR A 588 -10.41 -13.74 15.46
CA THR A 588 -10.50 -13.21 16.82
C THR A 588 -11.87 -13.42 17.47
N LEU A 589 -12.86 -13.93 16.70
CA LEU A 589 -14.26 -14.04 17.17
C LEU A 589 -14.61 -15.36 17.85
N ALA A 590 -13.72 -16.33 17.88
CA ALA A 590 -14.08 -17.68 18.30
C ALA A 590 -13.65 -18.00 19.73
N ASP A 591 -13.88 -17.13 20.70
CA ASP A 591 -13.74 -17.48 22.11
C ASP A 591 -14.97 -18.21 22.68
N GLU A 592 -16.11 -18.17 21.99
CA GLU A 592 -17.14 -19.15 22.28
C GLU A 592 -16.88 -20.40 21.44
N PRO A 593 -16.67 -21.55 22.06
CA PRO A 593 -16.63 -22.82 21.35
C PRO A 593 -18.04 -23.05 20.77
N ALA A 594 -18.23 -22.64 19.51
CA ALA A 594 -19.30 -23.25 18.76
C ALA A 594 -19.01 -24.75 18.83
N ASP A 595 -19.85 -25.51 19.53
CA ASP A 595 -19.67 -26.95 19.66
C ASP A 595 -19.79 -27.54 18.25
N ILE A 596 -18.62 -27.67 17.59
CA ILE A 596 -18.44 -28.17 16.24
C ILE A 596 -19.11 -29.52 16.08
N ARG A 597 -19.42 -30.16 17.21
CA ARG A 597 -19.99 -31.52 17.31
C ARG A 597 -21.52 -31.55 17.21
N GLN A 598 -22.23 -30.45 17.25
CA GLN A 598 -23.69 -30.38 17.23
C GLN A 598 -24.22 -29.95 15.86
N GLY A 599 -24.49 -30.91 14.99
CA GLY A 599 -25.27 -30.68 13.77
C GLY A 599 -24.54 -31.08 12.48
N ARG A 600 -24.78 -32.30 12.06
CA ARG A 600 -24.38 -32.81 10.76
C ARG A 600 -25.16 -32.09 9.67
N GLY A 601 -24.49 -31.30 8.82
CA GLY A 601 -24.99 -31.03 7.50
C GLY A 601 -24.92 -32.32 6.69
N GLY A 602 -25.98 -32.68 5.96
CA GLY A 602 -25.93 -33.82 5.08
C GLY A 602 -25.09 -33.54 3.83
N GLU A 603 -24.65 -34.58 3.10
CA GLU A 603 -23.91 -34.46 1.82
C GLU A 603 -24.53 -33.46 0.85
N ARG A 604 -25.86 -33.31 0.89
CA ARG A 604 -26.57 -32.30 0.09
C ARG A 604 -26.23 -30.86 0.49
N GLU A 605 -26.16 -30.59 1.78
CA GLU A 605 -25.84 -29.26 2.27
C GLU A 605 -24.36 -28.89 2.01
N GLU A 606 -23.44 -29.87 2.13
CA GLU A 606 -22.03 -29.69 1.77
C GLU A 606 -21.88 -29.38 0.27
N ARG A 607 -22.64 -30.06 -0.57
CA ARG A 607 -22.63 -29.86 -2.00
C ARG A 607 -23.21 -28.48 -2.39
N GLU A 608 -24.34 -28.08 -1.81
CA GLU A 608 -24.95 -26.78 -2.02
C GLU A 608 -24.01 -25.64 -1.59
N LEU A 609 -23.32 -25.78 -0.46
CA LEU A 609 -22.37 -24.80 0.01
C LEU A 609 -21.13 -24.73 -0.89
N SER A 610 -20.59 -25.88 -1.30
CA SER A 610 -19.48 -25.95 -2.25
C SER A 610 -19.83 -25.27 -3.56
N THR A 611 -21.03 -25.50 -4.09
CA THR A 611 -21.52 -24.85 -5.31
C THR A 611 -21.59 -23.34 -5.12
N ALA A 612 -22.19 -22.86 -4.03
CA ALA A 612 -22.32 -21.40 -3.79
C ALA A 612 -20.96 -20.69 -3.67
N ILE A 613 -19.96 -21.33 -3.04
CA ILE A 613 -18.59 -20.77 -2.96
C ILE A 613 -17.94 -20.77 -4.36
N ALA A 614 -18.03 -21.88 -5.10
CA ALA A 614 -17.43 -22.01 -6.42
C ALA A 614 -18.04 -21.06 -7.45
N ASP A 615 -19.38 -20.92 -7.45
CA ASP A 615 -20.11 -19.97 -8.31
C ASP A 615 -19.60 -18.54 -8.08
N ARG A 616 -19.46 -18.13 -6.82
CA ARG A 616 -18.94 -16.81 -6.49
C ARG A 616 -17.51 -16.62 -6.98
N LEU A 617 -16.62 -17.58 -6.74
CA LEU A 617 -15.22 -17.49 -7.18
C LEU A 617 -15.14 -17.42 -8.72
N ALA A 618 -15.98 -18.16 -9.45
CA ALA A 618 -16.02 -18.12 -10.89
C ALA A 618 -16.58 -16.78 -11.43
N ALA A 619 -17.58 -16.22 -10.74
CA ALA A 619 -18.20 -14.95 -11.14
C ALA A 619 -17.31 -13.71 -10.90
N THR A 620 -16.39 -13.76 -9.92
CA THR A 620 -15.56 -12.60 -9.52
C THR A 620 -14.13 -12.64 -10.09
N VAL A 621 -13.83 -13.53 -11.04
CA VAL A 621 -12.53 -13.61 -11.69
C VAL A 621 -12.38 -12.54 -12.77
N HIS A 622 -11.20 -11.92 -12.84
CA HIS A 622 -10.85 -10.90 -13.84
C HIS A 622 -9.68 -11.36 -14.71
N SER A 623 -9.58 -10.86 -15.92
CA SER A 623 -8.44 -11.12 -16.81
C SER A 623 -7.16 -10.48 -16.24
N GLY A 624 -6.02 -10.96 -16.69
CA GLY A 624 -4.74 -10.30 -16.44
C GLY A 624 -4.60 -8.98 -17.20
N THR A 625 -3.44 -8.36 -17.08
CA THR A 625 -3.15 -7.08 -17.73
C THR A 625 -2.82 -7.22 -19.22
N ALA A 626 -2.42 -8.42 -19.64
CA ALA A 626 -2.20 -8.78 -21.04
C ALA A 626 -2.95 -10.09 -21.36
N PRO A 627 -3.24 -10.38 -22.63
CA PRO A 627 -3.92 -11.62 -23.01
C PRO A 627 -3.20 -12.90 -22.56
N GLU A 628 -1.87 -12.85 -22.45
CA GLU A 628 -1.03 -13.93 -21.99
C GLU A 628 -0.85 -13.99 -20.47
N ASP A 629 -1.38 -13.04 -19.73
CA ASP A 629 -1.30 -13.06 -18.26
C ASP A 629 -2.40 -13.96 -17.67
N PRO A 630 -2.13 -14.66 -16.54
CA PRO A 630 -3.13 -15.46 -15.87
C PRO A 630 -4.27 -14.60 -15.32
N TRP A 631 -5.49 -15.12 -15.33
CA TRP A 631 -6.63 -14.48 -14.69
C TRP A 631 -6.45 -14.48 -13.17
N THR A 632 -7.04 -13.49 -12.49
CA THR A 632 -6.85 -13.28 -11.07
C THR A 632 -8.07 -12.60 -10.44
N TRP A 633 -8.01 -12.29 -9.15
CA TRP A 633 -9.07 -11.65 -8.37
C TRP A 633 -8.56 -10.36 -7.74
N VAL A 634 -9.49 -9.47 -7.42
CA VAL A 634 -9.26 -8.29 -6.57
C VAL A 634 -9.82 -8.60 -5.18
N SER A 635 -9.01 -8.46 -4.16
CA SER A 635 -9.37 -8.89 -2.79
C SER A 635 -8.51 -8.19 -1.75
N PRO A 636 -8.91 -8.19 -0.48
CA PRO A 636 -7.98 -7.85 0.60
C PRO A 636 -6.75 -8.74 0.60
N VAL A 637 -5.57 -8.12 0.54
CA VAL A 637 -4.27 -8.77 0.64
C VAL A 637 -3.51 -8.26 1.86
N PRO A 638 -2.83 -9.13 2.61
CA PRO A 638 -1.95 -8.68 3.68
C PRO A 638 -0.72 -8.00 3.08
N SER A 639 -0.42 -6.79 3.54
CA SER A 639 0.76 -6.03 3.12
C SER A 639 2.08 -6.62 3.64
N SER A 640 2.04 -7.65 4.50
CA SER A 640 3.20 -8.39 4.96
C SER A 640 2.89 -9.88 5.10
N GLN A 641 3.87 -10.72 4.82
CA GLN A 641 3.78 -12.17 5.05
C GLN A 641 3.85 -12.56 6.54
N GLN A 642 4.03 -11.62 7.45
CA GLN A 642 3.99 -11.86 8.89
C GLN A 642 2.55 -11.73 9.39
N HIS A 643 1.86 -12.84 9.45
CA HIS A 643 0.40 -12.99 9.47
C HIS A 643 -0.33 -12.62 10.77
N HIS A 644 0.31 -12.16 11.81
CA HIS A 644 -0.37 -12.00 13.10
C HIS A 644 -1.05 -10.64 13.33
N HIS A 645 -0.64 -9.57 12.64
CA HIS A 645 -1.28 -8.23 12.69
C HIS A 645 -1.08 -7.52 11.36
N GLY A 646 -1.42 -8.22 10.27
CA GLY A 646 -1.20 -7.71 8.91
C GLY A 646 -2.03 -6.47 8.62
N ILE A 647 -1.39 -5.50 8.03
CA ILE A 647 -2.08 -4.40 7.36
C ILE A 647 -2.67 -4.98 6.08
N TRP A 648 -3.98 -4.86 5.93
CA TRP A 648 -4.71 -5.37 4.78
C TRP A 648 -5.14 -4.21 3.88
N ASN A 649 -4.90 -4.34 2.60
CA ASN A 649 -5.41 -3.42 1.57
C ASN A 649 -6.06 -4.23 0.45
N THR A 650 -7.05 -3.67 -0.22
CA THR A 650 -7.61 -4.27 -1.43
C THR A 650 -6.61 -4.12 -2.58
N ASP A 651 -6.22 -5.24 -3.18
CA ASP A 651 -5.27 -5.28 -4.30
C ASP A 651 -5.55 -6.46 -5.23
N VAL A 652 -4.87 -6.46 -6.38
CA VAL A 652 -4.85 -7.60 -7.32
C VAL A 652 -4.06 -8.74 -6.68
N LEU A 653 -4.64 -9.96 -6.66
CA LEU A 653 -3.97 -11.12 -6.11
C LEU A 653 -2.75 -11.50 -6.94
N GLN A 654 -1.69 -11.89 -6.23
CA GLN A 654 -0.46 -12.40 -6.82
C GLN A 654 -0.66 -13.82 -7.35
N THR A 655 0.29 -14.28 -8.16
CA THR A 655 0.31 -15.66 -8.69
C THR A 655 1.05 -16.56 -7.70
N ASP A 656 0.43 -16.90 -6.57
CA ASP A 656 1.02 -17.73 -5.52
C ASP A 656 -0.01 -18.73 -4.94
N LEU A 657 0.51 -19.76 -4.27
CA LEU A 657 -0.30 -20.82 -3.67
C LEU A 657 -1.02 -20.35 -2.41
N TYR A 658 -0.39 -19.50 -1.59
CA TYR A 658 -0.90 -19.16 -0.26
C TYR A 658 -2.12 -18.26 -0.31
N GLY A 659 -1.95 -17.09 -0.90
CA GLY A 659 -2.94 -16.02 -0.97
C GLY A 659 -3.48 -15.76 -2.37
N GLY A 660 -2.81 -16.29 -3.39
CA GLY A 660 -2.94 -15.88 -4.76
C GLY A 660 -3.85 -16.75 -5.64
N SER A 661 -3.83 -16.38 -6.92
CA SER A 661 -4.77 -16.90 -7.93
C SER A 661 -4.62 -18.42 -8.19
N VAL A 662 -3.40 -18.96 -8.13
CA VAL A 662 -3.21 -20.41 -8.43
C VAL A 662 -3.77 -21.32 -7.34
N GLY A 663 -3.78 -20.86 -6.07
CA GLY A 663 -4.44 -21.57 -4.99
C GLY A 663 -5.95 -21.63 -5.16
N ILE A 664 -6.57 -20.53 -5.62
CA ILE A 664 -8.00 -20.46 -5.93
C ILE A 664 -8.33 -21.36 -7.12
N ALA A 665 -7.53 -21.31 -8.19
CA ALA A 665 -7.70 -22.17 -9.36
C ALA A 665 -7.61 -23.67 -9.01
N LEU A 666 -6.73 -24.07 -8.09
CA LEU A 666 -6.67 -25.44 -7.58
C LEU A 666 -7.99 -25.86 -6.91
N ALA A 667 -8.56 -25.00 -6.06
CA ALA A 667 -9.83 -25.29 -5.40
C ALA A 667 -10.99 -25.39 -6.41
N LEU A 668 -11.00 -24.54 -7.43
CA LEU A 668 -11.98 -24.61 -8.53
C LEU A 668 -11.80 -25.86 -9.37
N ALA A 669 -10.58 -26.31 -9.66
CA ALA A 669 -10.31 -27.56 -10.36
C ALA A 669 -10.83 -28.77 -9.55
N GLN A 670 -10.65 -28.76 -8.23
CA GLN A 670 -11.23 -29.77 -7.33
C GLN A 670 -12.75 -29.75 -7.36
N ALA A 671 -13.35 -28.56 -7.31
CA ALA A 671 -14.80 -28.39 -7.40
C ALA A 671 -15.37 -28.87 -8.75
N ALA A 672 -14.70 -28.55 -9.86
CA ALA A 672 -15.07 -29.02 -11.19
C ALA A 672 -15.10 -30.56 -11.26
N HIS A 673 -14.08 -31.21 -10.70
CA HIS A 673 -13.99 -32.66 -10.67
C HIS A 673 -15.12 -33.33 -9.86
N VAL A 674 -15.42 -32.77 -8.69
CA VAL A 674 -16.39 -33.38 -7.73
C VAL A 674 -17.84 -32.99 -8.06
N LEU A 675 -18.08 -31.71 -8.41
CA LEU A 675 -19.42 -31.20 -8.66
C LEU A 675 -19.87 -31.38 -10.11
N GLY A 676 -18.92 -31.56 -11.04
CA GLY A 676 -19.20 -31.79 -12.46
C GLY A 676 -19.58 -30.55 -13.26
N HIS A 677 -19.30 -29.34 -12.77
CA HIS A 677 -19.58 -28.07 -13.44
C HIS A 677 -18.40 -27.63 -14.32
N GLN A 678 -18.64 -27.48 -15.61
CA GLN A 678 -17.61 -27.13 -16.60
C GLN A 678 -17.07 -25.71 -16.40
N GLU A 679 -17.88 -24.77 -15.94
CA GLU A 679 -17.50 -23.36 -15.71
C GLU A 679 -16.35 -23.22 -14.71
N TYR A 680 -16.32 -24.06 -13.66
CA TYR A 680 -15.20 -24.05 -12.69
C TYR A 680 -13.90 -24.55 -13.33
N ALA A 681 -13.99 -25.55 -14.23
CA ALA A 681 -12.84 -26.04 -14.98
C ALA A 681 -12.31 -24.95 -15.93
N GLU A 682 -13.21 -24.28 -16.66
CA GLU A 682 -12.87 -23.18 -17.56
C GLU A 682 -12.17 -22.03 -16.81
N THR A 683 -12.69 -21.67 -15.63
CA THR A 683 -12.10 -20.61 -14.79
C THR A 683 -10.70 -21.04 -14.29
N ALA A 684 -10.53 -22.28 -13.87
CA ALA A 684 -9.23 -22.80 -13.48
C ALA A 684 -8.22 -22.78 -14.66
N HIS A 685 -8.66 -23.17 -15.86
CA HIS A 685 -7.85 -23.11 -17.08
C HIS A 685 -7.42 -21.68 -17.44
N ARG A 686 -8.28 -20.69 -17.27
CA ARG A 686 -7.90 -19.26 -17.51
C ARG A 686 -6.75 -18.80 -16.62
N VAL A 687 -6.55 -19.43 -15.45
CA VAL A 687 -5.41 -19.14 -14.58
C VAL A 687 -4.20 -20.02 -14.94
N PHE A 688 -4.40 -21.31 -15.18
CA PHE A 688 -3.30 -22.26 -15.36
C PHE A 688 -2.69 -22.24 -16.77
N ASP A 689 -3.52 -22.07 -17.81
CA ASP A 689 -3.05 -22.20 -19.21
C ASP A 689 -1.96 -21.19 -19.60
N PRO A 690 -2.08 -19.87 -19.24
CA PRO A 690 -1.03 -18.90 -19.52
C PRO A 690 0.29 -19.24 -18.83
N LEU A 691 0.22 -19.75 -17.60
CA LEU A 691 1.40 -20.17 -16.85
C LEU A 691 2.07 -21.39 -17.49
N ALA A 692 1.26 -22.40 -17.85
CA ALA A 692 1.77 -23.60 -18.51
C ALA A 692 2.42 -23.28 -19.87
N GLU A 693 1.84 -22.39 -20.66
CA GLU A 693 2.40 -21.92 -21.93
C GLU A 693 3.73 -21.20 -21.73
N THR A 694 3.79 -20.28 -20.75
CA THR A 694 5.04 -19.56 -20.42
C THR A 694 6.14 -20.52 -19.97
N ILE A 695 5.82 -21.49 -19.14
CA ILE A 695 6.80 -22.47 -18.63
C ILE A 695 7.29 -23.38 -19.74
N LEU A 696 6.38 -23.93 -20.56
CA LEU A 696 6.72 -24.91 -21.58
C LEU A 696 7.40 -24.30 -22.81
N SER A 697 7.11 -23.03 -23.15
CA SER A 697 7.81 -22.32 -24.22
C SER A 697 9.26 -22.02 -23.86
N GLY A 698 9.54 -21.75 -22.59
CA GLY A 698 10.87 -21.36 -22.12
C GLY A 698 11.36 -20.00 -22.65
N GLU A 699 10.52 -19.26 -23.38
CA GLU A 699 10.87 -17.97 -24.00
C GLU A 699 10.82 -16.81 -22.98
N LYS A 700 9.96 -16.92 -21.97
CA LYS A 700 9.78 -15.91 -20.91
C LYS A 700 9.87 -16.59 -19.54
N SER A 701 10.35 -15.89 -18.55
CA SER A 701 10.25 -16.32 -17.15
C SER A 701 8.91 -15.84 -16.55
N LEU A 702 8.44 -16.54 -15.51
CA LEU A 702 7.30 -16.07 -14.73
C LEU A 702 7.61 -14.69 -14.10
N LYS A 703 6.62 -13.80 -14.13
CA LYS A 703 6.74 -12.44 -13.57
C LYS A 703 6.75 -12.46 -12.04
N LEU A 704 7.77 -13.04 -11.44
CA LEU A 704 7.96 -13.12 -9.98
C LEU A 704 9.23 -12.36 -9.58
N PRO A 705 9.21 -11.59 -8.48
CA PRO A 705 10.41 -11.01 -7.92
C PRO A 705 11.45 -12.08 -7.57
N GLU A 706 12.72 -11.84 -7.86
CA GLU A 706 13.79 -12.81 -7.66
C GLU A 706 13.86 -13.34 -6.22
N TYR A 707 13.62 -12.47 -5.24
CA TYR A 707 13.72 -12.83 -3.82
C TYR A 707 12.62 -13.76 -3.31
N ILE A 708 11.49 -13.94 -4.04
CA ILE A 708 10.43 -14.89 -3.68
C ILE A 708 10.40 -16.12 -4.58
N ARG A 709 11.15 -16.12 -5.67
CA ARG A 709 11.07 -17.16 -6.73
C ARG A 709 11.18 -18.59 -6.20
N ASP A 710 12.10 -18.82 -5.28
CA ASP A 710 12.36 -20.14 -4.70
C ASP A 710 11.64 -20.36 -3.34
N MET A 711 10.76 -19.44 -2.91
CA MET A 711 9.92 -19.61 -1.73
C MET A 711 8.82 -20.63 -1.99
N ALA A 712 8.59 -21.55 -1.04
CA ALA A 712 7.72 -22.70 -1.26
C ALA A 712 6.30 -22.32 -1.68
N PHE A 713 5.62 -21.44 -0.94
CA PHE A 713 4.22 -21.10 -1.19
C PHE A 713 4.04 -19.82 -2.02
N ALA A 714 4.92 -18.85 -1.87
CA ALA A 714 4.84 -17.58 -2.60
C ALA A 714 5.54 -17.64 -3.98
N GLY A 715 6.34 -18.66 -4.25
CA GLY A 715 7.16 -18.78 -5.43
C GLY A 715 6.77 -19.93 -6.36
N GLU A 716 7.71 -20.24 -7.24
CA GLU A 716 7.54 -21.27 -8.29
C GLU A 716 7.27 -22.69 -7.76
N PRO A 717 7.80 -23.13 -6.58
CA PRO A 717 7.44 -24.44 -6.04
C PRO A 717 5.93 -24.59 -5.79
N GLY A 718 5.28 -23.56 -5.25
CA GLY A 718 3.84 -23.53 -5.03
C GLY A 718 3.04 -23.54 -6.33
N ILE A 719 3.52 -22.82 -7.36
CA ILE A 719 2.92 -22.86 -8.70
C ILE A 719 3.01 -24.26 -9.29
N ALA A 720 4.18 -24.92 -9.22
CA ALA A 720 4.35 -26.29 -9.69
C ALA A 720 3.39 -27.26 -8.98
N PHE A 721 3.23 -27.11 -7.65
CA PHE A 721 2.25 -27.88 -6.87
C PHE A 721 0.82 -27.69 -7.38
N THR A 722 0.39 -26.45 -7.62
CA THR A 722 -0.98 -26.17 -8.08
C THR A 722 -1.24 -26.67 -9.50
N LEU A 723 -0.27 -26.55 -10.40
CA LEU A 723 -0.35 -27.10 -11.76
C LEU A 723 -0.47 -28.62 -11.75
N ALA A 724 0.30 -29.34 -10.89
CA ALA A 724 0.18 -30.77 -10.73
C ALA A 724 -1.21 -31.19 -10.19
N GLY A 725 -1.74 -30.44 -9.21
CA GLY A 725 -3.10 -30.60 -8.73
C GLY A 725 -4.14 -30.35 -9.81
N GLY A 726 -4.00 -29.26 -10.56
CA GLY A 726 -4.83 -28.93 -11.71
C GLY A 726 -4.84 -30.05 -12.75
N ALA A 727 -3.67 -30.57 -13.12
CA ALA A 727 -3.53 -31.74 -14.02
C ALA A 727 -4.31 -32.96 -13.53
N ARG A 728 -4.23 -33.25 -12.23
CA ARG A 728 -4.93 -34.40 -11.62
C ARG A 728 -6.45 -34.27 -11.71
N TYR A 729 -7.00 -33.11 -11.41
CA TYR A 729 -8.45 -32.91 -11.32
C TYR A 729 -9.11 -32.58 -12.66
N LEU A 730 -8.39 -31.88 -13.56
CA LEU A 730 -8.89 -31.52 -14.89
C LEU A 730 -8.54 -32.57 -15.96
N GLY A 731 -7.65 -33.55 -15.66
CA GLY A 731 -7.21 -34.55 -16.62
C GLY A 731 -6.30 -33.99 -17.73
N ASP A 732 -5.63 -32.84 -17.51
CA ASP A 732 -4.80 -32.17 -18.48
C ASP A 732 -3.32 -32.49 -18.31
N THR A 733 -2.77 -33.27 -19.26
CA THR A 733 -1.37 -33.69 -19.26
C THR A 733 -0.39 -32.53 -19.49
N ARG A 734 -0.79 -31.47 -20.18
CA ARG A 734 0.03 -30.28 -20.41
C ARG A 734 0.35 -29.55 -19.10
N LEU A 735 -0.63 -29.46 -18.19
CA LEU A 735 -0.41 -28.90 -16.84
C LEU A 735 0.58 -29.76 -16.04
N LYS A 736 0.52 -31.10 -16.20
CA LYS A 736 1.48 -32.00 -15.58
C LYS A 736 2.90 -31.78 -16.09
N ASP A 737 3.04 -31.65 -17.41
CA ASP A 737 4.35 -31.42 -18.03
C ASP A 737 4.93 -30.06 -17.58
N ALA A 738 4.10 -29.02 -17.51
CA ALA A 738 4.50 -27.71 -16.99
C ALA A 738 4.92 -27.76 -15.52
N ALA A 739 4.18 -28.49 -14.68
CA ALA A 739 4.52 -28.69 -13.26
C ALA A 739 5.90 -29.35 -13.09
N LEU A 740 6.17 -30.40 -13.85
CA LEU A 740 7.45 -31.10 -13.81
C LEU A 740 8.61 -30.25 -14.34
N GLU A 741 8.40 -29.53 -15.43
CA GLU A 741 9.42 -28.63 -15.99
C GLU A 741 9.77 -27.53 -14.97
N LEU A 742 8.78 -26.86 -14.39
CA LEU A 742 9.00 -25.83 -13.38
C LEU A 742 9.67 -26.41 -12.13
N GLY A 743 9.21 -27.57 -11.66
CA GLY A 743 9.80 -28.27 -10.52
C GLY A 743 11.27 -28.65 -10.75
N ASN A 744 11.64 -29.08 -11.97
CA ASN A 744 13.03 -29.36 -12.34
C ASN A 744 13.88 -28.08 -12.33
N GLN A 745 13.34 -26.96 -12.82
CA GLN A 745 14.01 -25.66 -12.79
C GLN A 745 14.28 -25.21 -11.36
N VAL A 746 13.27 -25.30 -10.49
CA VAL A 746 13.40 -25.00 -9.05
C VAL A 746 14.45 -25.91 -8.41
N ALA A 747 14.36 -27.23 -8.62
CA ALA A 747 15.31 -28.19 -8.04
C ALA A 747 16.76 -27.86 -8.42
N ALA A 748 17.01 -27.49 -9.70
CA ALA A 748 18.33 -27.09 -10.18
C ALA A 748 18.85 -25.78 -9.54
N ARG A 749 17.98 -24.84 -9.22
CA ARG A 749 18.38 -23.60 -8.55
C ARG A 749 18.68 -23.82 -7.08
N ILE A 750 17.73 -24.43 -6.32
CA ILE A 750 17.91 -24.63 -4.88
C ILE A 750 19.08 -25.58 -4.56
N ALA A 751 19.43 -26.47 -5.50
CA ALA A 751 20.60 -27.33 -5.37
C ALA A 751 21.93 -26.56 -5.27
N LYS A 752 21.98 -25.30 -5.71
CA LYS A 752 23.17 -24.44 -5.65
C LYS A 752 23.29 -23.64 -4.36
N VAL A 753 22.25 -23.63 -3.53
CA VAL A 753 22.21 -22.85 -2.30
C VAL A 753 23.08 -23.53 -1.24
N GLU A 754 24.12 -22.87 -0.76
CA GLU A 754 25.04 -23.40 0.25
C GLU A 754 24.40 -23.51 1.64
N HIS A 755 23.66 -22.48 2.03
CA HIS A 755 22.95 -22.40 3.32
C HIS A 755 21.45 -22.28 3.10
N PRO A 756 20.71 -23.40 3.01
CA PRO A 756 19.26 -23.38 2.78
C PRO A 756 18.51 -22.72 3.92
N THR A 757 17.64 -21.77 3.58
CA THR A 757 16.75 -21.15 4.57
C THR A 757 15.73 -22.16 5.09
N PRO A 758 15.48 -22.21 6.41
CA PRO A 758 14.48 -23.07 7.02
C PRO A 758 13.05 -22.55 6.80
N GLY A 759 12.07 -23.38 7.19
CA GLY A 759 10.64 -23.05 7.14
C GLY A 759 9.91 -23.65 5.94
N TYR A 760 8.66 -24.01 6.16
CA TYR A 760 7.85 -24.68 5.14
C TYR A 760 7.20 -23.71 4.15
N LEU A 761 6.75 -22.55 4.62
CA LEU A 761 6.06 -21.57 3.73
C LEU A 761 7.02 -20.81 2.83
N SER A 762 8.16 -20.38 3.36
CA SER A 762 9.04 -19.42 2.67
C SER A 762 10.49 -19.88 2.51
N GLY A 763 10.83 -21.06 3.05
CA GLY A 763 12.22 -21.55 3.03
C GLY A 763 12.52 -22.50 1.85
N HIS A 764 13.81 -22.64 1.54
CA HIS A 764 14.31 -23.65 0.60
C HIS A 764 14.01 -25.08 1.09
N VAL A 765 13.93 -25.27 2.43
CA VAL A 765 13.50 -26.54 3.03
C VAL A 765 12.05 -26.85 2.65
N GLY A 766 11.16 -25.87 2.68
CA GLY A 766 9.79 -26.03 2.22
C GLY A 766 9.69 -26.33 0.73
N ALA A 767 10.45 -25.64 -0.11
CA ALA A 767 10.52 -25.92 -1.53
C ALA A 767 10.97 -27.38 -1.80
N ALA A 768 12.07 -27.82 -1.18
CA ALA A 768 12.55 -29.20 -1.31
C ALA A 768 11.48 -30.20 -0.83
N THR A 769 10.77 -29.90 0.26
CA THR A 769 9.72 -30.71 0.83
C THR A 769 8.53 -30.87 -0.13
N LEU A 770 8.06 -29.79 -0.76
CA LEU A 770 6.99 -29.84 -1.77
C LEU A 770 7.41 -30.65 -3.00
N LEU A 771 8.64 -30.44 -3.50
CA LEU A 771 9.15 -31.16 -4.66
C LEU A 771 9.24 -32.68 -4.42
N LEU A 772 9.67 -33.11 -3.24
CA LEU A 772 9.78 -34.51 -2.86
C LEU A 772 8.43 -35.14 -2.57
N GLY A 773 7.60 -34.48 -1.77
CA GLY A 773 6.34 -35.03 -1.28
C GLY A 773 5.26 -35.15 -2.34
N HIS A 774 5.35 -34.37 -3.41
CA HIS A 774 4.39 -34.40 -4.51
C HIS A 774 5.00 -34.76 -5.86
N GLU A 775 6.24 -35.32 -5.88
CA GLU A 775 6.95 -35.79 -7.05
C GLU A 775 7.02 -34.73 -8.20
N LEU A 776 7.27 -33.46 -7.82
CA LEU A 776 7.27 -32.33 -8.77
C LEU A 776 8.60 -32.15 -9.53
N ALA A 777 9.61 -32.98 -9.27
CA ALA A 777 10.89 -32.97 -9.97
C ALA A 777 11.33 -34.39 -10.30
N THR A 778 11.92 -34.55 -11.48
CA THR A 778 12.48 -35.85 -11.93
C THR A 778 13.78 -36.19 -11.21
N ASP A 779 14.62 -35.17 -10.92
CA ASP A 779 15.83 -35.28 -10.12
C ASP A 779 15.52 -35.15 -8.62
N ARG A 780 15.30 -36.28 -7.94
CA ARG A 780 15.07 -36.34 -6.49
C ARG A 780 16.34 -36.03 -5.67
N GLN A 781 17.54 -36.14 -6.27
CA GLN A 781 18.79 -35.93 -5.53
C GLN A 781 19.04 -34.43 -5.22
N ALA A 782 18.60 -33.56 -6.10
CA ALA A 782 18.75 -32.13 -5.91
C ALA A 782 18.04 -31.63 -4.63
N PRO A 783 16.71 -31.84 -4.41
CA PRO A 783 16.06 -31.44 -3.19
C PRO A 783 16.53 -32.23 -1.94
N LEU A 784 16.93 -33.51 -2.08
CA LEU A 784 17.52 -34.27 -0.96
C LEU A 784 18.85 -33.66 -0.51
N ALA A 785 19.68 -33.16 -1.42
CA ALA A 785 20.92 -32.46 -1.11
C ALA A 785 20.67 -31.13 -0.35
N VAL A 786 19.55 -30.45 -0.62
CA VAL A 786 19.12 -29.25 0.16
C VAL A 786 18.84 -29.65 1.59
N LEU A 787 18.06 -30.73 1.82
CA LEU A 787 17.77 -31.22 3.16
C LEU A 787 19.05 -31.68 3.91
N ASP A 788 20.01 -32.29 3.20
CA ASP A 788 21.27 -32.72 3.79
C ASP A 788 22.16 -31.54 4.24
N ARG A 789 22.25 -30.46 3.44
CA ARG A 789 22.92 -29.23 3.85
C ARG A 789 22.20 -28.52 5.01
N HIS A 790 20.88 -28.50 5.00
CA HIS A 790 20.11 -27.97 6.13
C HIS A 790 20.37 -28.73 7.41
N ALA A 791 20.42 -30.06 7.36
CA ALA A 791 20.81 -30.90 8.50
C ALA A 791 22.22 -30.58 9.00
N GLN A 792 23.16 -30.32 8.09
CA GLN A 792 24.51 -29.88 8.44
C GLN A 792 24.52 -28.51 9.14
N ASP A 793 23.71 -27.56 8.69
CA ASP A 793 23.63 -26.21 9.28
C ASP A 793 23.00 -26.25 10.68
N ILE A 794 21.99 -27.12 10.90
CA ILE A 794 21.42 -27.39 12.23
C ILE A 794 22.50 -27.88 13.19
N ILE A 795 23.24 -28.93 12.81
CA ILE A 795 24.30 -29.52 13.66
C ILE A 795 25.42 -28.53 13.94
N ALA A 796 25.76 -27.71 12.97
CA ALA A 796 26.81 -26.70 13.08
C ALA A 796 26.38 -25.41 13.81
N GLY A 797 25.09 -25.29 14.20
CA GLY A 797 24.56 -24.09 14.86
C GLY A 797 24.58 -22.83 13.98
N ARG A 798 24.41 -22.97 12.66
CA ARG A 798 24.47 -21.86 11.70
C ARG A 798 23.11 -21.21 11.40
N ILE A 799 22.05 -21.68 12.05
CA ILE A 799 20.69 -21.14 11.87
C ILE A 799 20.46 -19.98 12.86
N ASP A 800 19.71 -18.97 12.41
CA ASP A 800 19.38 -17.78 13.21
C ASP A 800 18.70 -18.13 14.55
N ASP A 801 19.07 -17.44 15.62
CA ASP A 801 18.51 -17.63 16.97
C ASP A 801 16.99 -17.40 17.02
N ALA A 802 16.44 -16.51 16.18
CA ALA A 802 15.03 -16.25 16.10
C ALA A 802 14.23 -17.50 15.59
N TRP A 803 14.81 -18.28 14.69
CA TRP A 803 14.20 -19.51 14.20
C TRP A 803 14.17 -20.60 15.28
N TRP A 804 15.23 -20.70 16.08
CA TRP A 804 15.32 -21.65 17.21
C TRP A 804 14.28 -21.43 18.31
N ALA A 805 13.58 -20.31 18.27
CA ALA A 805 12.49 -19.98 19.19
C ALA A 805 11.10 -20.31 18.63
N GLN A 806 11.01 -20.91 17.44
CA GLN A 806 9.74 -21.21 16.76
C GLN A 806 9.50 -22.72 16.67
N SER A 807 8.47 -23.21 17.36
CA SER A 807 8.09 -24.63 17.35
C SER A 807 7.17 -25.02 16.19
N GLY A 808 6.44 -24.06 15.57
CA GLY A 808 5.40 -24.30 14.57
C GLY A 808 5.86 -24.98 13.28
N PHE A 809 4.90 -25.32 12.42
CA PHE A 809 5.20 -26.00 11.14
C PHE A 809 5.51 -25.02 10.00
N ALA A 810 4.76 -23.93 9.90
CA ALA A 810 4.88 -23.01 8.77
C ALA A 810 6.27 -22.37 8.64
N THR A 811 6.80 -21.84 9.73
CA THR A 811 8.08 -21.12 9.76
C THR A 811 9.09 -21.72 10.74
N GLY A 812 8.65 -22.62 11.62
CA GLY A 812 9.43 -23.15 12.72
C GLY A 812 10.05 -24.53 12.47
N MET A 813 10.61 -25.09 13.54
CA MET A 813 11.41 -26.33 13.49
C MET A 813 10.60 -27.59 13.18
N SER A 814 9.28 -27.62 13.41
CA SER A 814 8.44 -28.77 13.12
C SER A 814 8.48 -29.20 11.66
N SER A 815 8.53 -28.25 10.72
CA SER A 815 8.68 -28.60 9.29
C SER A 815 10.02 -29.25 8.98
N SER A 816 11.10 -28.80 9.59
CA SER A 816 12.42 -29.41 9.43
C SER A 816 12.47 -30.80 10.07
N ILE A 817 11.85 -30.99 11.25
CA ILE A 817 11.72 -32.31 11.87
C ILE A 817 10.98 -33.27 10.94
N PHE A 818 9.85 -32.85 10.38
CA PHE A 818 9.08 -33.65 9.43
C PHE A 818 9.92 -34.04 8.19
N ALA A 819 10.47 -33.04 7.50
CA ALA A 819 11.20 -33.26 6.26
C ALA A 819 12.43 -34.17 6.46
N LEU A 820 13.24 -33.91 7.47
CA LEU A 820 14.43 -34.67 7.78
C LEU A 820 14.07 -36.10 8.26
N SER A 821 12.97 -36.32 8.95
CA SER A 821 12.51 -37.64 9.34
C SER A 821 12.00 -38.44 8.15
N ARG A 822 11.11 -37.83 7.34
CA ARG A 822 10.44 -38.49 6.21
C ARG A 822 11.41 -39.01 5.16
N TRP A 823 12.39 -38.21 4.80
CA TRP A 823 13.37 -38.56 3.76
C TRP A 823 14.74 -38.98 4.29
N SER A 824 14.86 -39.26 5.60
CA SER A 824 16.12 -39.61 6.27
C SER A 824 16.90 -40.70 5.56
N GLN A 825 16.22 -41.74 5.08
CA GLN A 825 16.86 -42.88 4.41
C GLN A 825 17.29 -42.58 2.97
N ASP A 826 16.62 -41.59 2.32
CA ASP A 826 16.90 -41.24 0.93
C ASP A 826 18.02 -40.18 0.83
N MET A 827 18.33 -39.53 1.94
CA MET A 827 19.33 -38.45 2.00
C MET A 827 20.76 -38.97 1.83
N PRO A 828 21.69 -38.18 1.29
CA PRO A 828 23.11 -38.53 1.16
C PRO A 828 23.75 -38.97 2.45
N SER A 829 23.30 -38.51 3.61
CA SER A 829 23.75 -38.91 4.93
C SER A 829 22.58 -39.14 5.91
N PRO A 830 22.04 -40.38 5.97
CA PRO A 830 20.98 -40.76 6.92
C PRO A 830 21.36 -40.47 8.38
N GLU A 831 22.61 -40.67 8.74
CA GLU A 831 23.11 -40.42 10.09
C GLU A 831 23.09 -38.92 10.46
N ARG A 832 23.41 -38.04 9.49
CA ARG A 832 23.32 -36.60 9.65
C ARG A 832 21.86 -36.17 9.86
N ALA A 833 20.92 -36.72 9.07
CA ALA A 833 19.51 -36.43 9.25
C ALA A 833 19.05 -36.80 10.67
N ARG A 834 19.40 -38.03 11.16
CA ARG A 834 19.10 -38.49 12.49
C ARG A 834 19.65 -37.61 13.58
N GLN A 835 20.92 -37.19 13.46
CA GLN A 835 21.56 -36.28 14.40
C GLN A 835 20.88 -34.89 14.43
N ALA A 836 20.53 -34.35 13.26
CA ALA A 836 19.84 -33.06 13.17
C ALA A 836 18.45 -33.14 13.79
N VAL A 837 17.67 -34.22 13.51
CA VAL A 837 16.35 -34.44 14.14
C VAL A 837 16.48 -34.54 15.65
N ALA A 838 17.45 -35.29 16.16
CA ALA A 838 17.68 -35.39 17.61
C ALA A 838 18.00 -34.01 18.23
N THR A 839 18.79 -33.18 17.55
CA THR A 839 19.08 -31.79 18.00
C THR A 839 17.80 -30.94 18.04
N LEU A 840 16.97 -31.05 17.02
CA LEU A 840 15.70 -30.28 16.94
C LEU A 840 14.70 -30.77 17.99
N LEU A 841 14.60 -32.09 18.25
CA LEU A 841 13.73 -32.62 19.29
C LEU A 841 14.13 -32.19 20.69
N ASN A 842 15.44 -32.18 21.00
CA ASN A 842 15.91 -31.61 22.26
C ASN A 842 15.51 -30.15 22.42
N ARG A 843 15.61 -29.38 21.34
CA ARG A 843 15.20 -27.97 21.38
C ARG A 843 13.68 -27.82 21.50
N LEU A 844 12.92 -28.65 20.82
CA LEU A 844 11.47 -28.67 20.94
C LEU A 844 11.04 -29.03 22.38
N ASP A 845 11.73 -29.95 23.04
CA ASP A 845 11.48 -30.28 24.44
C ASP A 845 11.82 -29.11 25.40
N GLU A 846 12.82 -28.30 25.11
CA GLU A 846 13.12 -27.05 25.86
C GLU A 846 12.02 -26.00 25.72
N LEU A 847 11.31 -25.97 24.60
CA LEU A 847 10.17 -25.07 24.36
C LEU A 847 8.86 -25.62 24.96
N ASP A 848 8.84 -26.87 25.42
CA ASP A 848 7.67 -27.52 26.01
C ASP A 848 7.54 -27.12 27.49
N ASN A 849 6.46 -26.45 27.85
CA ASN A 849 6.16 -26.10 29.24
C ASN A 849 5.25 -27.13 29.96
N GLY A 850 4.99 -28.29 29.32
CA GLY A 850 4.11 -29.35 29.81
C GLY A 850 2.64 -29.18 29.40
N GLU A 851 2.23 -28.02 29.02
CA GLU A 851 0.91 -27.73 28.48
C GLU A 851 0.92 -27.48 26.97
N TYR A 852 1.88 -26.72 26.47
CA TYR A 852 2.05 -26.36 25.05
C TYR A 852 3.50 -26.11 24.73
N TRP A 853 3.83 -26.08 23.44
CA TRP A 853 5.14 -25.67 22.94
C TRP A 853 5.17 -24.17 22.74
N GLN A 854 6.13 -23.51 23.37
CA GLN A 854 6.27 -22.07 23.31
C GLN A 854 6.67 -21.62 21.89
N MET A 855 6.06 -20.56 21.44
CA MET A 855 6.46 -19.83 20.26
C MET A 855 6.78 -18.40 20.70
N ARG A 856 8.04 -17.96 20.52
CA ARG A 856 8.34 -16.53 20.63
C ARG A 856 7.86 -15.84 19.36
N VAL A 857 6.72 -15.19 19.47
CA VAL A 857 6.34 -14.15 18.50
C VAL A 857 7.19 -12.92 18.81
N PRO A 858 7.69 -12.13 17.83
CA PRO A 858 8.45 -10.89 18.08
C PRO A 858 7.70 -9.85 18.92
N ILE A 859 6.42 -10.02 19.16
CA ILE A 859 5.52 -9.16 19.93
C ILE A 859 5.00 -9.95 21.13
N GLY A 860 5.78 -10.00 22.19
CA GLY A 860 5.42 -10.00 23.63
C GLY A 860 4.52 -11.06 24.23
N GLU A 861 3.78 -11.89 23.53
CA GLU A 861 2.86 -12.88 24.11
C GLU A 861 3.07 -14.29 23.57
N SER A 862 3.08 -15.26 24.49
CA SER A 862 3.03 -16.69 24.18
C SER A 862 1.64 -17.02 23.64
N ALA A 863 1.48 -17.04 22.31
CA ALA A 863 0.25 -17.49 21.70
C ALA A 863 0.06 -19.00 21.94
N HIS A 864 -0.96 -19.36 22.71
CA HIS A 864 -1.44 -20.74 22.79
C HIS A 864 -2.18 -21.08 21.50
N ASP A 865 -1.54 -21.79 20.59
CA ASP A 865 -2.17 -22.14 19.33
C ASP A 865 -2.24 -23.65 19.15
N GLY A 866 -3.43 -24.18 18.84
CA GLY A 866 -3.66 -25.58 18.51
C GLY A 866 -3.52 -25.89 17.03
N THR A 867 -3.28 -24.87 16.17
CA THR A 867 -3.38 -24.99 14.71
C THR A 867 -2.12 -25.55 14.03
N TRP A 868 -2.20 -25.74 12.71
CA TRP A 868 -1.10 -26.25 11.90
C TRP A 868 0.10 -25.29 11.85
N CYS A 869 -0.16 -24.01 11.62
CA CYS A 869 0.88 -23.06 11.28
C CYS A 869 1.90 -22.85 12.43
N HIS A 870 1.40 -22.59 13.63
CA HIS A 870 2.21 -22.21 14.78
C HIS A 870 1.97 -23.08 16.01
N GLY A 871 1.00 -23.99 15.96
CA GLY A 871 0.49 -24.66 17.12
C GLY A 871 0.78 -26.16 17.19
N SER A 872 0.04 -26.79 18.10
CA SER A 872 0.20 -28.21 18.45
C SER A 872 -0.06 -29.15 17.26
N ALA A 873 -0.91 -28.80 16.28
CA ALA A 873 -1.14 -29.64 15.11
C ALA A 873 0.11 -29.77 14.24
N GLY A 874 0.84 -28.65 14.02
CA GLY A 874 2.13 -28.71 13.31
C GLY A 874 3.17 -29.57 14.05
N VAL A 875 3.20 -29.48 15.39
CA VAL A 875 4.07 -30.33 16.23
C VAL A 875 3.63 -31.81 16.17
N ALA A 876 2.32 -32.08 16.19
CA ALA A 876 1.80 -33.45 16.05
C ALA A 876 2.22 -34.12 14.73
N LEU A 877 2.15 -33.33 13.61
CA LEU A 877 2.58 -33.78 12.29
C LEU A 877 4.08 -34.16 12.31
N ALA A 878 4.92 -33.29 12.88
CA ALA A 878 6.35 -33.53 13.00
C ALA A 878 6.68 -34.76 13.86
N LEU A 879 6.07 -34.89 15.04
CA LEU A 879 6.29 -36.02 15.97
C LEU A 879 5.77 -37.36 15.41
N ALA A 880 4.67 -37.31 14.66
CA ALA A 880 4.17 -38.49 13.96
C ALA A 880 5.15 -38.92 12.84
N ALA A 881 5.75 -38.00 12.12
CA ALA A 881 6.80 -38.30 11.15
C ALA A 881 8.03 -38.93 11.81
N VAL A 882 8.47 -38.47 12.98
CA VAL A 882 9.54 -39.10 13.76
C VAL A 882 9.12 -40.52 14.14
N HIS A 883 7.89 -40.71 14.63
CA HIS A 883 7.39 -42.03 15.03
C HIS A 883 7.42 -43.05 13.89
N CYS A 884 7.04 -42.62 12.67
CA CYS A 884 6.99 -43.48 11.49
C CYS A 884 8.37 -43.83 10.92
N TRP A 885 9.27 -42.85 10.83
CA TRP A 885 10.51 -43.00 10.06
C TRP A 885 11.82 -43.04 10.88
N LEU A 886 11.77 -42.55 12.14
CA LEU A 886 12.89 -42.57 13.10
C LEU A 886 12.37 -43.05 14.48
N PRO A 887 11.80 -44.27 14.60
CA PRO A 887 11.11 -44.71 15.80
C PRO A 887 12.00 -44.74 17.06
N GLU A 888 13.31 -44.85 16.90
CA GLU A 888 14.26 -44.76 17.99
C GLU A 888 14.36 -43.40 18.66
N LEU A 889 13.94 -42.35 17.97
CA LEU A 889 13.89 -40.97 18.50
C LEU A 889 12.46 -40.58 18.96
N SER A 890 11.49 -41.45 18.79
CA SER A 890 10.09 -41.15 19.05
C SER A 890 9.78 -40.99 20.55
N ASN A 891 9.07 -39.88 20.87
CA ASN A 891 8.47 -39.68 22.18
C ASN A 891 6.93 -39.75 22.06
N ARG A 892 6.39 -40.97 22.34
CA ARG A 892 4.96 -41.24 22.22
C ARG A 892 4.09 -40.31 23.11
N ALA A 893 4.54 -40.00 24.32
CA ALA A 893 3.77 -39.18 25.25
C ALA A 893 3.63 -37.72 24.72
N SER A 894 4.68 -37.19 24.07
CA SER A 894 4.64 -35.90 23.44
C SER A 894 3.72 -35.90 22.21
N LEU A 895 3.73 -36.93 21.37
CA LEU A 895 2.82 -37.09 20.24
C LEU A 895 1.35 -37.14 20.72
N ASP A 896 1.04 -37.99 21.70
CA ASP A 896 -0.31 -38.09 22.25
C ASP A 896 -0.81 -36.79 22.87
N ARG A 897 0.08 -36.01 23.51
CA ARG A 897 -0.24 -34.68 24.02
C ARG A 897 -0.49 -33.66 22.89
N ALA A 898 0.32 -33.68 21.85
CA ALA A 898 0.15 -32.80 20.69
C ALA A 898 -1.19 -33.04 20.00
N VAL A 899 -1.56 -34.31 19.75
CA VAL A 899 -2.85 -34.68 19.18
C VAL A 899 -4.03 -34.22 20.06
N ARG A 900 -3.96 -34.48 21.36
CA ARG A 900 -5.00 -34.04 22.30
C ARG A 900 -5.18 -32.53 22.31
N ARG A 901 -4.09 -31.78 22.32
CA ARG A 901 -4.13 -30.31 22.27
C ARG A 901 -4.68 -29.79 20.94
N SER A 902 -4.29 -30.38 19.82
CA SER A 902 -4.84 -30.04 18.51
C SER A 902 -6.35 -30.22 18.44
N LEU A 903 -6.87 -31.30 19.02
CA LEU A 903 -8.31 -31.54 19.14
C LEU A 903 -9.01 -30.51 20.05
N GLN A 904 -8.38 -30.10 21.13
CA GLN A 904 -8.97 -29.21 22.13
C GLN A 904 -8.95 -27.77 21.71
N GLU A 905 -7.88 -27.31 21.06
CA GLU A 905 -7.63 -25.91 20.77
C GLU A 905 -7.67 -25.59 19.26
N GLY A 906 -7.09 -26.45 18.43
CA GLY A 906 -6.96 -26.21 16.99
C GLY A 906 -8.28 -26.32 16.21
N THR A 907 -9.26 -27.04 16.74
CA THR A 907 -10.58 -27.20 16.10
C THR A 907 -11.62 -26.19 16.56
N LYS A 908 -11.29 -25.31 17.48
CA LYS A 908 -12.20 -24.27 18.02
C LYS A 908 -12.09 -22.93 17.30
N ARG A 909 -11.03 -22.73 16.51
CA ARG A 909 -10.75 -21.47 15.84
C ARG A 909 -11.43 -21.37 14.47
N ASN A 910 -11.09 -20.39 13.69
CA ASN A 910 -11.69 -20.14 12.38
C ASN A 910 -11.61 -21.33 11.39
N PHE A 911 -12.24 -21.20 10.23
CA PHE A 911 -12.31 -22.21 9.19
C PHE A 911 -11.11 -22.29 8.26
N THR A 912 -10.06 -21.47 8.46
CA THR A 912 -8.97 -21.43 7.51
C THR A 912 -8.09 -22.68 7.55
N SER A 913 -7.40 -22.95 6.46
CA SER A 913 -6.45 -24.06 6.38
C SER A 913 -5.17 -23.76 7.16
N CYS A 914 -4.70 -22.51 7.19
CA CYS A 914 -3.45 -22.15 7.85
C CYS A 914 -3.58 -22.03 9.38
N HIS A 915 -4.54 -21.24 9.86
CA HIS A 915 -4.71 -20.89 11.27
C HIS A 915 -6.02 -21.40 11.87
N GLY A 916 -6.70 -22.31 11.20
CA GLY A 916 -8.03 -22.74 11.56
C GLY A 916 -8.23 -24.24 11.69
N ALA A 917 -9.50 -24.59 11.90
CA ALA A 917 -9.92 -25.97 12.12
C ALA A 917 -9.65 -26.88 10.92
N LEU A 918 -9.81 -26.39 9.68
CA LEU A 918 -9.69 -27.25 8.50
C LEU A 918 -8.27 -27.81 8.33
N GLY A 919 -7.24 -26.97 8.45
CA GLY A 919 -5.86 -27.49 8.39
C GLY A 919 -5.50 -28.35 9.58
N THR A 920 -6.05 -28.06 10.77
CA THR A 920 -5.88 -28.93 11.94
C THR A 920 -6.50 -30.31 11.71
N LEU A 921 -7.70 -30.37 11.12
CA LEU A 921 -8.36 -31.65 10.80
C LEU A 921 -7.59 -32.42 9.72
N ASP A 922 -7.06 -31.77 8.68
CA ASP A 922 -6.20 -32.39 7.68
C ASP A 922 -4.96 -33.06 8.33
N VAL A 923 -4.30 -32.35 9.26
CA VAL A 923 -3.16 -32.92 10.02
C VAL A 923 -3.58 -34.12 10.86
N LEU A 924 -4.66 -33.97 11.62
CA LEU A 924 -5.13 -35.02 12.52
C LEU A 924 -5.54 -36.29 11.75
N GLU A 925 -6.19 -36.13 10.59
CA GLU A 925 -6.52 -37.24 9.70
C GLU A 925 -5.25 -37.96 9.21
N TRP A 926 -4.25 -37.20 8.80
CA TRP A 926 -2.97 -37.77 8.40
C TRP A 926 -2.28 -38.52 9.57
N VAL A 927 -2.27 -37.92 10.77
CA VAL A 927 -1.65 -38.53 11.94
C VAL A 927 -2.30 -39.88 12.29
N VAL A 928 -3.63 -39.95 12.34
CA VAL A 928 -4.32 -41.20 12.69
C VAL A 928 -4.24 -42.25 11.58
N SER A 929 -4.10 -41.84 10.32
CA SER A 929 -3.90 -42.76 9.21
C SER A 929 -2.52 -43.44 9.26
N HIS A 930 -1.48 -42.78 9.77
CA HIS A 930 -0.11 -43.26 9.85
C HIS A 930 0.25 -43.82 11.24
N VAL A 931 -0.43 -43.40 12.30
CA VAL A 931 -0.26 -43.82 13.68
C VAL A 931 -1.63 -44.17 14.27
N PRO A 932 -2.25 -45.27 13.84
CA PRO A 932 -3.65 -45.62 14.20
C PRO A 932 -3.90 -45.83 15.70
N ASP A 933 -2.86 -46.16 16.45
CA ASP A 933 -2.90 -46.43 17.88
C ASP A 933 -2.60 -45.19 18.74
N VAL A 934 -2.56 -43.96 18.13
CA VAL A 934 -2.36 -42.70 18.89
C VAL A 934 -3.51 -42.48 19.90
N SER A 935 -3.19 -41.94 21.06
CA SER A 935 -4.21 -41.60 22.04
C SER A 935 -5.27 -40.67 21.45
N ASN A 936 -6.54 -40.92 21.72
CA ASN A 936 -7.70 -40.23 21.16
C ASN A 936 -7.94 -40.44 19.65
N ALA A 937 -7.41 -41.52 19.03
CA ALA A 937 -7.66 -41.81 17.62
C ALA A 937 -9.16 -41.84 17.28
N GLU A 938 -10.01 -42.49 18.15
CA GLU A 938 -11.47 -42.49 17.96
C GLU A 938 -12.06 -41.08 17.97
N ALA A 939 -11.61 -40.23 18.89
CA ALA A 939 -12.06 -38.85 18.95
C ALA A 939 -11.59 -38.01 17.73
N VAL A 940 -10.40 -38.30 17.20
CA VAL A 940 -9.92 -37.74 15.95
C VAL A 940 -10.80 -38.16 14.77
N HIS A 941 -11.04 -39.51 14.64
CA HIS A 941 -11.92 -40.00 13.59
C HIS A 941 -13.33 -39.42 13.68
N ASP A 942 -13.84 -39.22 14.88
CA ASP A 942 -15.14 -38.62 15.10
C ASP A 942 -15.12 -37.13 14.74
N ALA A 943 -14.05 -36.40 15.10
CA ALA A 943 -13.85 -34.99 14.73
C ALA A 943 -13.70 -34.82 13.22
N VAL A 944 -12.90 -35.61 12.55
CA VAL A 944 -12.73 -35.58 11.09
C VAL A 944 -14.03 -35.96 10.37
N LYS A 945 -14.73 -37.01 10.85
CA LYS A 945 -15.98 -37.50 10.23
C LYS A 945 -17.17 -36.56 10.47
N ASN A 946 -17.30 -36.07 11.69
CA ASN A 946 -18.45 -35.28 12.13
C ASN A 946 -18.10 -33.83 12.42
N GLY A 947 -16.87 -33.46 12.24
CA GLY A 947 -16.22 -32.31 12.86
C GLY A 947 -16.58 -30.95 12.28
N TYR A 948 -17.55 -30.89 11.35
CA TYR A 948 -17.92 -29.57 10.83
C TYR A 948 -19.44 -29.41 10.73
N ASN A 949 -19.97 -28.44 11.44
CA ASN A 949 -21.35 -28.05 11.28
C ASN A 949 -21.47 -27.17 10.00
N VAL A 950 -21.83 -27.80 8.88
CA VAL A 950 -22.04 -27.13 7.59
C VAL A 950 -23.10 -26.02 7.68
N SER A 951 -24.11 -26.19 8.53
CA SER A 951 -25.13 -25.16 8.75
C SER A 951 -24.53 -23.93 9.44
N LEU A 952 -23.66 -24.10 10.44
CA LEU A 952 -22.91 -23.02 11.09
C LEU A 952 -21.97 -22.34 10.11
N LEU A 953 -21.26 -23.11 9.29
CA LEU A 953 -20.39 -22.59 8.25
C LEU A 953 -21.18 -21.73 7.24
N ARG A 954 -22.37 -22.20 6.83
CA ARG A 954 -23.28 -21.47 5.95
C ARG A 954 -23.79 -20.19 6.61
N GLU A 955 -24.22 -20.25 7.87
CA GLU A 955 -24.65 -19.07 8.63
C GLU A 955 -23.49 -18.04 8.75
N THR A 956 -22.30 -18.53 9.07
CA THR A 956 -21.09 -17.71 9.16
C THR A 956 -20.75 -17.03 7.82
N LEU A 957 -20.79 -17.77 6.71
CA LEU A 957 -20.53 -17.22 5.38
C LEU A 957 -21.66 -16.31 4.87
N ASN A 958 -22.88 -16.42 5.42
CA ASN A 958 -23.99 -15.52 5.14
C ASN A 958 -23.93 -14.22 5.95
N ASP A 959 -23.20 -14.18 7.08
CA ASP A 959 -22.93 -12.94 7.79
C ASP A 959 -21.97 -12.09 6.94
N LYS A 960 -22.45 -10.94 6.47
CA LYS A 960 -21.66 -10.02 5.64
C LYS A 960 -20.35 -9.62 6.34
N SER A 961 -20.36 -9.43 7.65
CA SER A 961 -19.16 -9.03 8.40
C SER A 961 -18.07 -10.11 8.43
N VAL A 962 -18.45 -11.38 8.38
CA VAL A 962 -17.53 -12.51 8.30
C VAL A 962 -17.17 -12.81 6.85
N ARG A 963 -18.16 -12.90 5.97
CA ARG A 963 -18.00 -13.20 4.54
C ARG A 963 -16.98 -12.28 3.87
N TYR A 964 -17.05 -10.97 4.15
CA TYR A 964 -16.17 -9.96 3.58
C TYR A 964 -14.83 -9.79 4.31
N SER A 965 -14.66 -10.41 5.48
CA SER A 965 -13.35 -10.51 6.14
C SER A 965 -12.52 -11.69 5.64
N LEU A 966 -13.15 -12.61 4.89
CA LEU A 966 -12.48 -13.78 4.32
C LEU A 966 -12.03 -13.45 2.89
N THR A 967 -10.76 -13.66 2.61
CA THR A 967 -10.22 -13.56 1.25
C THR A 967 -10.69 -14.76 0.40
N PRO A 968 -10.64 -14.71 -0.92
CA PRO A 968 -10.88 -15.91 -1.75
C PRO A 968 -9.75 -16.94 -1.70
N SER A 969 -8.64 -16.65 -1.02
CA SER A 969 -7.40 -17.44 -1.01
C SER A 969 -7.55 -18.86 -0.49
N LEU A 970 -6.56 -19.72 -0.81
CA LEU A 970 -6.58 -21.14 -0.40
C LEU A 970 -6.24 -21.30 1.09
N MET A 971 -5.22 -20.61 1.59
CA MET A 971 -4.71 -20.87 2.94
C MET A 971 -5.49 -20.17 4.04
N VAL A 972 -6.04 -18.99 3.76
CA VAL A 972 -6.72 -18.15 4.75
C VAL A 972 -8.11 -17.68 4.32
N GLY A 973 -8.68 -18.28 3.28
CA GLY A 973 -9.94 -17.84 2.69
C GLY A 973 -10.91 -18.92 2.28
N THR A 974 -11.90 -18.50 1.47
CA THR A 974 -13.03 -19.33 1.07
C THR A 974 -12.65 -20.50 0.14
N SER A 975 -11.57 -20.36 -0.66
CA SER A 975 -11.07 -21.47 -1.48
C SER A 975 -10.53 -22.62 -0.64
N GLY A 976 -9.98 -22.33 0.56
CA GLY A 976 -9.61 -23.39 1.51
C GLY A 976 -10.79 -24.19 2.00
N VAL A 977 -11.90 -23.51 2.28
CA VAL A 977 -13.18 -24.14 2.63
C VAL A 977 -13.69 -25.01 1.48
N LEU A 978 -13.71 -24.46 0.26
CA LEU A 978 -14.12 -25.18 -0.95
C LEU A 978 -13.28 -26.44 -1.18
N SER A 979 -11.96 -26.30 -1.12
CA SER A 979 -11.01 -27.41 -1.26
C SER A 979 -11.25 -28.50 -0.24
N TRP A 980 -11.50 -28.15 1.02
CA TRP A 980 -11.77 -29.09 2.10
C TRP A 980 -13.09 -29.84 1.89
N LEU A 981 -14.19 -29.12 1.58
CA LEU A 981 -15.50 -29.70 1.33
C LEU A 981 -15.48 -30.67 0.12
N THR A 982 -14.88 -30.26 -0.99
CA THR A 982 -14.82 -31.08 -2.23
C THR A 982 -13.95 -32.31 -2.07
N ARG A 983 -12.83 -32.27 -1.35
CA ARG A 983 -12.00 -33.42 -1.04
C ARG A 983 -12.78 -34.47 -0.23
N ARG A 984 -13.61 -34.07 0.70
CA ARG A 984 -14.48 -34.96 1.50
C ARG A 984 -15.59 -35.61 0.68
N ALA A 985 -16.21 -34.82 -0.22
CA ALA A 985 -17.33 -35.30 -1.04
C ALA A 985 -16.90 -36.22 -2.19
N GLY A 986 -15.64 -36.17 -2.62
CA GLY A 986 -15.14 -36.82 -3.80
C GLY A 986 -14.38 -38.11 -3.59
N ASP A 987 -14.26 -38.68 -2.36
CA ASP A 987 -13.34 -39.79 -2.03
C ASP A 987 -11.90 -39.58 -2.53
N THR A 988 -11.52 -38.32 -2.76
CA THR A 988 -10.18 -37.93 -3.23
C THR A 988 -9.29 -37.68 -2.02
N ARG A 989 -8.41 -38.65 -1.72
CA ARG A 989 -7.44 -38.50 -0.63
C ARG A 989 -6.55 -37.30 -0.84
N LEU A 990 -6.40 -36.58 0.22
CA LEU A 990 -5.60 -35.41 0.59
C LEU A 990 -4.55 -34.88 -0.42
N TYR A 991 -4.97 -34.30 -1.53
CA TYR A 991 -4.08 -33.39 -2.26
C TYR A 991 -4.20 -32.00 -1.66
N THR A 992 -3.40 -31.73 -0.63
CA THR A 992 -3.41 -30.48 0.15
C THR A 992 -1.98 -30.04 0.46
N PRO A 993 -1.69 -28.73 0.45
CA PRO A 993 -0.37 -28.25 0.84
C PRO A 993 -0.13 -28.30 2.36
N ILE A 994 -1.16 -28.60 3.15
CA ILE A 994 -1.07 -28.70 4.62
C ILE A 994 -0.22 -29.89 5.03
N VAL A 995 -0.35 -31.02 4.32
CA VAL A 995 0.40 -32.24 4.56
C VAL A 995 1.41 -32.42 3.44
N PRO A 996 2.73 -32.38 3.74
CA PRO A 996 3.78 -32.41 2.71
C PRO A 996 3.92 -33.70 1.93
N ASP A 997 3.30 -34.76 2.38
CA ASP A 997 3.37 -36.10 1.77
C ASP A 997 1.97 -36.66 1.53
N SER A 998 1.44 -36.41 0.34
CA SER A 998 0.14 -36.91 -0.09
C SER A 998 0.26 -38.04 -1.13
N ALA A 999 1.50 -38.43 -1.52
CA ALA A 999 1.72 -39.39 -2.60
C ALA A 999 1.53 -40.86 -2.21
N GLU A 1000 1.64 -41.24 -0.95
CA GLU A 1000 1.61 -42.64 -0.49
C GLU A 1000 0.25 -43.14 0.03
N ALA A 1001 -0.83 -42.44 -0.20
CA ALA A 1001 -2.16 -43.00 0.08
C ALA A 1001 -2.65 -43.89 -1.09
N HIS A 1002 -1.97 -45.02 -1.33
CA HIS A 1002 -2.41 -46.06 -2.24
C HIS A 1002 -3.20 -47.13 -1.51
#